data_46ae3d96444035aa20170cbde30fdd69
#
_entry.id   46ae3d96444035aa20170cbde30fdd69
#
_cell.length_a   1.000
_cell.length_b   1.000
_cell.length_c   1.000
_cell.angle_alpha   90.00
_cell.angle_beta   90.00
_cell.angle_gamma   90.00
#
_symmetry.space_group_name_H-M   'P 1'
#
loop_
_entity.id
_entity.type
_entity.pdbx_description
1 polymer ?
#
loop_
_entity_poly.entity_id
_entity_poly.type
_entity_poly.pdbx_seq_one_letter_code
_entity_poly.pdbx_strand_id
1 'polypeptide(L)'
;MLTQEQFIRNFSVMANGEVDFFLGAGASIASGIPTGGDLIWEFKRTLYCSECGISTEKYKDLALPSTRKMLQEYFDRKGGYPEQYAPEEYSFYFEQCYNDPLARKRFIESIVSARKPSIGYLCLAEAVAKGKVKNVWTTNFDPLLENALNQLYPINNVLVCSEANRDSIRSLNPQYPVIGKLHGDYRYDWLRNTESELQQLEEKLKEYAASQMADKQLVVIGYSGNDESIMSFLESCVDNPATLSKGLLWAIRKGSRVNPRVNGLLERTKKNGKNAEILEIDGFDQLLFSVYQIQNYHNEDIDGQGRVLHEKSNVRLSGQPVDSFVKLNAYRAEGCPLCNVFETDITSWKELRTIIADSGVLAALYSKHIYAFSSQEKLETVFQTHILSQITMEEVPDRIIYKYDSIYIGLIYQLIKQTLISKGMHSFAKNKVYNPNSRRDDKGYQVFDAVEIAVSFINGTLHLNLLPTVHVRNGRGDRLDRETYQSQVNRIVSSIYNQQYNEKLHFWESLCLTSGKMFFENDGFSISFVVPAVSLGGNNRRAKWLSMPSCKYEEPLMCFSDTDKSKQTVNQLKGLCQYGPIDCSYMRSGATRPSVRLAVLSPDRDMDKILAHLNRLNTHVQNSGRDNFLPHYEGFERVYRRSLSVPTKEQRDICISYNVNTILKKTPAEFLAFMKRGIDYYSLHAADFDILVIFIPKDFAPFRTASVISPDFNLHDALKLYATEKGIKLQLIEEKSVNSYDPCKVMWGLSTSLYAKATGVLWHPEAIQNDTAYIGISYAFSEEKRICIGCSQLFDSTGTGIRMVLRKINNPILLGRSNPYMREDDARSMMTELREQYYHSAPVNTLRRVVIHKTTPFIREEITGIMQAFSGIEVELVQIQDYCSWRGIRFGADPGKTAYGFPVKRGMAVKLDRDSFLLWTHGCVIHPELSGPHNYYKSSRGIPAPLLVRRFAGNASGDTLAKEILMLTKMNWNSGDSLYKTLPVTLDFAKVLARMSKQEEAIFDKAYDFRFFM
;
A
#
# COMPACT_ATOMS: atom_id res chain seq x y z
N MET A 1 -34.42 8.80 4.25
CA MET A 1 -33.00 8.40 4.52
C MET A 1 -32.21 9.67 4.67
N LEU A 2 -31.52 9.84 5.77
CA LEU A 2 -30.76 11.06 6.13
C LEU A 2 -29.28 10.85 5.80
N THR A 3 -28.64 11.83 5.17
CA THR A 3 -27.19 11.77 4.95
C THR A 3 -26.41 12.24 6.18
N GLN A 4 -25.13 11.85 6.26
CA GLN A 4 -24.27 12.27 7.37
C GLN A 4 -24.20 13.79 7.47
N GLU A 5 -24.06 14.52 6.36
CA GLU A 5 -23.97 15.98 6.34
C GLU A 5 -25.27 16.66 6.79
N GLN A 6 -26.44 16.06 6.46
CA GLN A 6 -27.74 16.56 6.94
C GLN A 6 -27.86 16.37 8.45
N PHE A 7 -27.48 15.20 8.95
CA PHE A 7 -27.45 14.92 10.38
C PHE A 7 -26.56 15.92 11.14
N ILE A 8 -25.32 16.13 10.68
CA ILE A 8 -24.35 17.04 11.31
C ILE A 8 -24.92 18.45 11.41
N ARG A 9 -25.55 18.96 10.33
CA ARG A 9 -26.21 20.28 10.35
C ARG A 9 -27.38 20.33 11.36
N ASN A 10 -28.23 19.30 11.40
CA ASN A 10 -29.32 19.23 12.33
C ASN A 10 -28.81 19.16 13.77
N PHE A 11 -27.83 18.29 14.04
CA PHE A 11 -27.20 18.14 15.34
C PHE A 11 -26.58 19.44 15.86
N SER A 12 -26.01 20.25 14.98
CA SER A 12 -25.35 21.51 15.37
C SER A 12 -26.31 22.51 16.01
N VAL A 13 -27.57 22.56 15.57
CA VAL A 13 -28.61 23.49 16.05
C VAL A 13 -29.48 22.94 17.16
N MET A 14 -29.40 21.65 17.49
CA MET A 14 -30.14 21.04 18.60
C MET A 14 -29.68 21.60 19.95
N ALA A 15 -30.57 21.67 20.93
CA ALA A 15 -30.21 22.09 22.26
C ALA A 15 -29.35 21.05 23.00
N ASN A 16 -28.63 21.50 24.01
CA ASN A 16 -27.81 20.60 24.83
C ASN A 16 -28.68 19.56 25.53
N GLY A 17 -28.22 18.30 25.50
CA GLY A 17 -28.89 17.18 26.14
C GLY A 17 -30.16 16.70 25.46
N GLU A 18 -30.49 17.15 24.26
CA GLU A 18 -31.64 16.65 23.47
C GLU A 18 -31.37 15.31 22.75
N VAL A 19 -30.10 14.92 22.63
CA VAL A 19 -29.68 13.70 21.92
C VAL A 19 -29.01 12.74 22.88
N ASP A 20 -29.44 11.50 22.83
CA ASP A 20 -28.79 10.34 23.43
C ASP A 20 -28.23 9.42 22.34
N PHE A 21 -27.10 8.77 22.59
CA PHE A 21 -26.55 7.77 21.71
C PHE A 21 -26.76 6.35 22.24
N PHE A 22 -26.99 5.42 21.31
CA PHE A 22 -26.98 3.98 21.59
C PHE A 22 -25.89 3.33 20.79
N LEU A 23 -24.89 2.76 21.46
CA LEU A 23 -23.71 2.17 20.83
C LEU A 23 -23.75 0.64 20.86
N GLY A 24 -23.54 0.03 19.70
CA GLY A 24 -23.27 -1.39 19.58
C GLY A 24 -21.80 -1.66 19.22
N ALA A 25 -21.44 -2.93 19.08
CA ALA A 25 -20.08 -3.39 18.85
C ALA A 25 -19.39 -2.75 17.61
N GLY A 26 -20.18 -2.35 16.61
CA GLY A 26 -19.67 -1.65 15.42
C GLY A 26 -18.99 -0.30 15.72
N ALA A 27 -19.33 0.36 16.84
CA ALA A 27 -18.65 1.59 17.27
C ALA A 27 -17.22 1.33 17.77
N SER A 28 -16.92 0.12 18.24
CA SER A 28 -15.62 -0.23 18.84
C SER A 28 -14.62 -0.84 17.85
N ILE A 29 -15.05 -1.10 16.60
CA ILE A 29 -14.18 -1.70 15.57
C ILE A 29 -12.92 -0.87 15.38
N ALA A 30 -13.07 0.45 15.28
CA ALA A 30 -11.94 1.35 15.07
C ALA A 30 -10.96 1.39 16.26
N SER A 31 -11.38 0.96 17.44
CA SER A 31 -10.53 0.73 18.60
C SER A 31 -9.93 -0.68 18.66
N GLY A 32 -10.24 -1.52 17.65
CA GLY A 32 -9.71 -2.88 17.53
C GLY A 32 -10.51 -3.94 18.31
N ILE A 33 -11.74 -3.67 18.68
CA ILE A 33 -12.63 -4.65 19.31
C ILE A 33 -13.53 -5.26 18.24
N PRO A 34 -13.52 -6.60 18.05
CA PRO A 34 -14.30 -7.27 17.01
C PRO A 34 -15.81 -7.20 17.29
N THR A 35 -16.62 -7.28 16.23
CA THR A 35 -18.05 -7.43 16.35
C THR A 35 -18.45 -8.86 16.73
N GLY A 36 -19.69 -9.04 17.23
CA GLY A 36 -20.22 -10.38 17.46
C GLY A 36 -20.17 -11.26 16.20
N GLY A 37 -20.44 -10.68 15.03
CA GLY A 37 -20.33 -11.39 13.75
C GLY A 37 -18.90 -11.83 13.41
N ASP A 38 -17.90 -11.05 13.76
CA ASP A 38 -16.50 -11.45 13.58
C ASP A 38 -16.10 -12.55 14.56
N LEU A 39 -16.59 -12.48 15.80
CA LEU A 39 -16.34 -13.48 16.84
C LEU A 39 -16.97 -14.83 16.50
N ILE A 40 -18.16 -14.87 15.87
CA ILE A 40 -18.77 -16.12 15.39
C ILE A 40 -17.77 -16.87 14.47
N TRP A 41 -17.16 -16.19 13.53
CA TRP A 41 -16.17 -16.81 12.63
C TRP A 41 -14.90 -17.23 13.37
N GLU A 42 -14.46 -16.47 14.36
CA GLU A 42 -13.34 -16.82 15.24
C GLU A 42 -13.64 -18.14 16.01
N PHE A 43 -14.85 -18.24 16.59
CA PHE A 43 -15.27 -19.43 17.30
C PHE A 43 -15.39 -20.65 16.36
N LYS A 44 -16.01 -20.49 15.19
CA LYS A 44 -16.08 -21.55 14.17
C LYS A 44 -14.69 -22.02 13.78
N ARG A 45 -13.76 -21.10 13.53
CA ARG A 45 -12.37 -21.46 13.21
C ARG A 45 -11.72 -22.22 14.36
N THR A 46 -11.85 -21.75 15.59
CA THR A 46 -11.26 -22.36 16.77
C THR A 46 -11.75 -23.78 17.00
N LEU A 47 -13.07 -24.00 16.92
CA LEU A 47 -13.67 -25.33 17.04
C LEU A 47 -13.24 -26.25 15.91
N TYR A 48 -13.34 -25.81 14.66
CA TYR A 48 -12.93 -26.58 13.50
C TYR A 48 -11.45 -27.00 13.59
N CYS A 49 -10.58 -26.07 13.90
CA CYS A 49 -9.14 -26.33 14.00
C CYS A 49 -8.82 -27.27 15.17
N SER A 50 -9.49 -27.12 16.32
CA SER A 50 -9.35 -28.01 17.46
C SER A 50 -9.79 -29.44 17.12
N GLU A 51 -10.96 -29.61 16.51
CA GLU A 51 -11.50 -30.92 16.15
C GLU A 51 -10.69 -31.62 15.07
N CYS A 52 -10.23 -30.86 14.06
CA CYS A 52 -9.40 -31.39 12.98
C CYS A 52 -7.92 -31.53 13.35
N GLY A 53 -7.49 -31.00 14.52
CA GLY A 53 -6.11 -30.96 14.95
C GLY A 53 -5.19 -30.13 14.03
N ILE A 54 -5.70 -29.01 13.57
CA ILE A 54 -5.04 -28.08 12.65
C ILE A 54 -4.76 -26.77 13.41
N SER A 55 -3.63 -26.11 13.15
CA SER A 55 -3.37 -24.78 13.71
C SER A 55 -4.36 -23.75 13.15
N THR A 56 -4.81 -22.83 14.01
CA THR A 56 -5.67 -21.69 13.63
C THR A 56 -4.98 -20.74 12.64
N GLU A 57 -3.64 -20.69 12.62
CA GLU A 57 -2.85 -19.88 11.68
C GLU A 57 -3.13 -20.26 10.19
N LYS A 58 -3.51 -21.50 9.91
CA LYS A 58 -3.87 -21.93 8.55
C LYS A 58 -5.04 -21.13 7.98
N TYR A 59 -5.99 -20.73 8.82
CA TYR A 59 -7.18 -19.98 8.45
C TYR A 59 -7.17 -18.59 9.13
N LYS A 60 -6.02 -17.94 9.11
CA LYS A 60 -5.78 -16.65 9.76
C LYS A 60 -6.74 -15.56 9.25
N ASP A 61 -6.99 -15.51 7.95
CA ASP A 61 -7.89 -14.51 7.35
C ASP A 61 -9.33 -15.03 7.32
N LEU A 62 -10.09 -14.61 8.32
CA LEU A 62 -11.51 -14.94 8.47
C LEU A 62 -12.45 -14.07 7.61
N ALA A 63 -11.94 -13.04 6.94
CA ALA A 63 -12.74 -12.26 6.00
C ALA A 63 -12.81 -12.89 4.60
N LEU A 64 -12.05 -13.96 4.33
CA LEU A 64 -12.09 -14.70 3.07
C LEU A 64 -13.39 -15.46 2.91
N PRO A 65 -14.19 -15.22 1.84
CA PRO A 65 -15.43 -15.96 1.58
C PRO A 65 -15.22 -17.47 1.50
N SER A 66 -14.08 -17.92 0.92
CA SER A 66 -13.73 -19.34 0.83
C SER A 66 -13.48 -19.98 2.19
N THR A 67 -12.83 -19.26 3.12
CA THR A 67 -12.63 -19.75 4.49
C THR A 67 -13.97 -19.85 5.22
N ARG A 68 -14.80 -18.80 5.14
CA ARG A 68 -16.12 -18.79 5.76
C ARG A 68 -17.02 -19.89 5.20
N LYS A 69 -17.07 -20.04 3.89
CA LYS A 69 -17.83 -21.11 3.24
C LYS A 69 -17.40 -22.50 3.72
N MET A 70 -16.10 -22.75 3.74
CA MET A 70 -15.54 -24.04 4.20
C MET A 70 -15.89 -24.33 5.67
N LEU A 71 -15.75 -23.33 6.55
CA LEU A 71 -16.12 -23.48 7.97
C LEU A 71 -17.62 -23.74 8.11
N GLN A 72 -18.48 -22.99 7.40
CA GLN A 72 -19.92 -23.18 7.44
C GLN A 72 -20.32 -24.57 6.97
N GLU A 73 -19.86 -24.99 5.79
CA GLU A 73 -20.15 -26.32 5.24
C GLU A 73 -19.70 -27.48 6.13
N TYR A 74 -18.66 -27.26 6.95
CA TYR A 74 -18.23 -28.27 7.92
C TYR A 74 -19.26 -28.46 9.01
N PHE A 75 -19.78 -27.36 9.63
CA PHE A 75 -20.75 -27.42 10.70
C PHE A 75 -22.13 -27.82 10.19
N ASP A 76 -22.53 -27.39 8.99
CA ASP A 76 -23.78 -27.81 8.35
C ASP A 76 -23.82 -29.33 8.13
N ARG A 77 -22.71 -29.91 7.69
CA ARG A 77 -22.58 -31.36 7.49
C ARG A 77 -22.53 -32.15 8.81
N LYS A 78 -22.00 -31.56 9.85
CA LYS A 78 -21.87 -32.17 11.15
C LYS A 78 -23.22 -32.29 11.85
N GLY A 79 -24.11 -31.33 11.62
CA GLY A 79 -25.43 -31.25 12.24
C GLY A 79 -25.40 -30.84 13.72
N GLY A 80 -26.52 -30.36 14.24
CA GLY A 80 -26.63 -29.94 15.64
C GLY A 80 -26.03 -28.56 15.93
N TYR A 81 -25.67 -27.79 14.91
CA TYR A 81 -25.19 -26.42 14.99
C TYR A 81 -26.22 -25.46 14.39
N PRO A 82 -26.35 -24.22 14.89
CA PRO A 82 -27.28 -23.24 14.35
C PRO A 82 -26.95 -22.87 12.90
N GLU A 83 -28.02 -22.58 12.13
CA GLU A 83 -27.85 -22.08 10.77
C GLU A 83 -27.13 -20.71 10.77
N GLN A 84 -26.50 -20.38 9.66
CA GLN A 84 -25.83 -19.09 9.50
C GLN A 84 -26.83 -17.94 9.62
N TYR A 85 -26.51 -16.94 10.43
CA TYR A 85 -27.36 -15.78 10.79
C TYR A 85 -28.54 -16.09 11.73
N ALA A 86 -28.61 -17.27 12.32
CA ALA A 86 -29.56 -17.54 13.37
C ALA A 86 -29.28 -16.66 14.61
N PRO A 87 -30.31 -16.20 15.34
CA PRO A 87 -30.13 -15.32 16.51
C PRO A 87 -29.23 -15.92 17.60
N GLU A 88 -29.29 -17.22 17.78
CA GLU A 88 -28.51 -17.99 18.77
C GLU A 88 -27.09 -18.32 18.31
N GLU A 89 -26.71 -18.00 17.08
CA GLU A 89 -25.43 -18.39 16.50
C GLU A 89 -24.22 -17.94 17.36
N TYR A 90 -24.23 -16.68 17.84
CA TYR A 90 -23.14 -16.14 18.65
C TYR A 90 -23.03 -16.88 19.99
N SER A 91 -24.09 -16.94 20.75
CA SER A 91 -24.08 -17.56 22.09
C SER A 91 -23.74 -19.03 22.02
N PHE A 92 -24.31 -19.76 21.07
CA PHE A 92 -24.06 -21.18 20.88
C PHE A 92 -22.55 -21.46 20.62
N TYR A 93 -21.97 -20.81 19.62
CA TYR A 93 -20.55 -21.06 19.30
C TYR A 93 -19.62 -20.57 20.40
N PHE A 94 -19.97 -19.51 21.12
CA PHE A 94 -19.20 -19.04 22.26
C PHE A 94 -19.20 -20.05 23.40
N GLU A 95 -20.34 -20.63 23.75
CA GLU A 95 -20.46 -21.69 24.77
C GLU A 95 -19.72 -22.96 24.37
N GLN A 96 -19.78 -23.35 23.09
CA GLN A 96 -19.02 -24.51 22.59
C GLN A 96 -17.51 -24.31 22.66
N CYS A 97 -17.01 -23.10 22.40
CA CYS A 97 -15.58 -22.79 22.54
C CYS A 97 -15.11 -22.72 23.99
N TYR A 98 -15.96 -22.12 24.85
CA TYR A 98 -15.62 -21.80 26.25
C TYR A 98 -16.81 -22.16 27.15
N ASN A 99 -16.90 -23.42 27.55
CA ASN A 99 -17.99 -23.94 28.39
C ASN A 99 -17.98 -23.40 29.83
N ASP A 100 -16.78 -22.95 30.33
CA ASP A 100 -16.64 -22.38 31.66
C ASP A 100 -16.84 -20.85 31.62
N PRO A 101 -17.71 -20.28 32.50
CA PRO A 101 -17.92 -18.83 32.60
C PRO A 101 -16.64 -18.02 32.81
N LEU A 102 -15.70 -18.55 33.58
CA LEU A 102 -14.42 -17.89 33.82
C LEU A 102 -13.54 -17.85 32.56
N ALA A 103 -13.57 -18.93 31.75
CA ALA A 103 -12.89 -18.95 30.48
C ALA A 103 -13.49 -17.94 29.50
N ARG A 104 -14.83 -17.79 29.44
CA ARG A 104 -15.51 -16.76 28.66
C ARG A 104 -15.11 -15.34 29.09
N LYS A 105 -15.08 -15.07 30.39
CA LYS A 105 -14.63 -13.78 30.93
C LYS A 105 -13.20 -13.48 30.51
N ARG A 106 -12.25 -14.42 30.69
CA ARG A 106 -10.84 -14.26 30.29
C ARG A 106 -10.69 -14.00 28.79
N PHE A 107 -11.50 -14.65 27.96
CA PHE A 107 -11.49 -14.39 26.53
C PHE A 107 -11.90 -12.96 26.23
N ILE A 108 -13.05 -12.49 26.73
CA ILE A 108 -13.50 -11.10 26.58
C ILE A 108 -12.45 -10.12 27.09
N GLU A 109 -11.90 -10.36 28.27
CA GLU A 109 -10.84 -9.55 28.86
C GLU A 109 -9.60 -9.44 27.95
N SER A 110 -9.22 -10.53 27.29
CA SER A 110 -8.08 -10.54 26.37
C SER A 110 -8.25 -9.66 25.12
N ILE A 111 -9.49 -9.50 24.65
CA ILE A 111 -9.78 -8.67 23.48
C ILE A 111 -10.07 -7.19 23.82
N VAL A 112 -10.40 -6.89 25.07
CA VAL A 112 -10.83 -5.55 25.51
C VAL A 112 -9.74 -4.78 26.26
N SER A 113 -8.97 -5.45 27.12
CA SER A 113 -8.11 -4.81 28.15
C SER A 113 -6.97 -3.94 27.57
N ALA A 114 -6.44 -4.26 26.38
CA ALA A 114 -5.33 -3.54 25.78
C ALA A 114 -5.75 -2.46 24.76
N ARG A 115 -7.05 -2.18 24.64
CA ARG A 115 -7.56 -1.28 23.60
C ARG A 115 -7.61 0.17 24.07
N LYS A 116 -7.28 1.07 23.13
CA LYS A 116 -7.36 2.52 23.35
C LYS A 116 -8.60 3.07 22.63
N PRO A 117 -9.22 4.15 23.18
CA PRO A 117 -10.30 4.83 22.49
C PRO A 117 -9.87 5.33 21.11
N SER A 118 -10.72 5.13 20.12
CA SER A 118 -10.56 5.76 18.81
C SER A 118 -10.89 7.25 18.89
N ILE A 119 -10.58 8.00 17.83
CA ILE A 119 -10.92 9.43 17.77
C ILE A 119 -12.42 9.67 17.90
N GLY A 120 -13.27 8.76 17.43
CA GLY A 120 -14.73 8.85 17.59
C GLY A 120 -15.13 8.81 19.05
N TYR A 121 -14.54 7.94 19.86
CA TYR A 121 -14.79 7.90 21.30
C TYR A 121 -14.29 9.16 22.03
N LEU A 122 -13.14 9.72 21.63
CA LEU A 122 -12.66 10.98 22.19
C LEU A 122 -13.61 12.14 21.86
N CYS A 123 -14.07 12.22 20.61
CA CYS A 123 -15.06 13.25 20.21
C CYS A 123 -16.41 13.08 20.91
N LEU A 124 -16.84 11.83 21.12
CA LEU A 124 -18.06 11.57 21.90
C LEU A 124 -17.89 11.98 23.37
N ALA A 125 -16.74 11.64 23.97
CA ALA A 125 -16.42 12.06 25.34
C ALA A 125 -16.44 13.58 25.48
N GLU A 126 -15.90 14.31 24.50
CA GLU A 126 -15.97 15.77 24.46
C GLU A 126 -17.43 16.28 24.40
N ALA A 127 -18.25 15.68 23.52
CA ALA A 127 -19.67 16.05 23.39
C ALA A 127 -20.47 15.77 24.67
N VAL A 128 -20.17 14.69 25.41
CA VAL A 128 -20.73 14.38 26.71
C VAL A 128 -20.27 15.39 27.77
N ALA A 129 -18.98 15.65 27.84
CA ALA A 129 -18.43 16.61 28.82
C ALA A 129 -18.97 18.04 28.63
N LYS A 130 -19.20 18.45 27.35
CA LYS A 130 -19.85 19.75 27.03
C LYS A 130 -21.37 19.76 27.17
N GLY A 131 -21.95 18.62 27.57
CA GLY A 131 -23.40 18.50 27.81
C GLY A 131 -24.24 18.46 26.53
N LYS A 132 -23.64 18.37 25.34
CA LYS A 132 -24.38 18.25 24.07
C LYS A 132 -25.07 16.91 23.95
N VAL A 133 -24.45 15.85 24.41
CA VAL A 133 -24.99 14.50 24.58
C VAL A 133 -25.22 14.26 26.07
N LYS A 134 -26.42 13.86 26.42
CA LYS A 134 -26.79 13.66 27.84
C LYS A 134 -26.42 12.24 28.29
N ASN A 135 -26.91 11.21 27.59
CA ASN A 135 -26.68 9.84 27.97
C ASN A 135 -26.15 9.03 26.79
N VAL A 136 -25.38 7.99 27.11
CA VAL A 136 -24.88 7.01 26.15
C VAL A 136 -25.24 5.61 26.65
N TRP A 137 -26.12 4.95 25.92
CA TRP A 137 -26.51 3.56 26.16
C TRP A 137 -25.64 2.63 25.32
N THR A 138 -25.27 1.50 25.86
CA THR A 138 -24.43 0.58 25.10
C THR A 138 -24.66 -0.88 25.47
N THR A 139 -24.53 -1.76 24.46
CA THR A 139 -24.43 -3.21 24.64
C THR A 139 -22.98 -3.67 24.75
N ASN A 140 -22.02 -2.76 24.58
CA ASN A 140 -20.60 -3.09 24.60
C ASN A 140 -20.10 -3.31 26.02
N PHE A 141 -19.26 -4.30 26.19
CA PHE A 141 -18.58 -4.61 27.47
C PHE A 141 -17.36 -3.72 27.71
N ASP A 142 -16.85 -3.09 26.66
CA ASP A 142 -15.61 -2.32 26.72
C ASP A 142 -15.75 -1.01 27.52
N PRO A 143 -14.64 -0.50 28.10
CA PRO A 143 -14.62 0.76 28.82
C PRO A 143 -14.11 1.93 27.95
N LEU A 144 -14.26 1.87 26.61
CA LEU A 144 -13.62 2.84 25.72
C LEU A 144 -14.12 4.26 25.94
N LEU A 145 -15.42 4.46 26.18
CA LEU A 145 -15.96 5.79 26.47
C LEU A 145 -15.50 6.32 27.81
N GLU A 146 -15.49 5.48 28.84
CA GLU A 146 -14.96 5.84 30.16
C GLU A 146 -13.47 6.19 30.09
N ASN A 147 -12.71 5.39 29.34
CA ASN A 147 -11.28 5.65 29.14
C ASN A 147 -11.05 6.96 28.36
N ALA A 148 -11.86 7.25 27.36
CA ALA A 148 -11.84 8.52 26.63
C ALA A 148 -12.16 9.72 27.54
N LEU A 149 -13.19 9.61 28.36
CA LEU A 149 -13.56 10.62 29.35
C LEU A 149 -12.45 10.84 30.37
N ASN A 150 -11.88 9.79 30.92
CA ASN A 150 -10.77 9.90 31.89
C ASN A 150 -9.49 10.46 31.26
N GLN A 151 -9.25 10.20 29.97
CA GLN A 151 -8.11 10.77 29.24
C GLN A 151 -8.26 12.27 29.06
N LEU A 152 -9.44 12.74 28.60
CA LEU A 152 -9.68 14.16 28.33
C LEU A 152 -10.02 14.95 29.60
N TYR A 153 -10.70 14.32 30.54
CA TYR A 153 -11.24 14.92 31.77
C TYR A 153 -10.97 13.99 32.96
N PRO A 154 -9.80 14.00 33.55
CA PRO A 154 -9.45 13.12 34.69
C PRO A 154 -10.40 13.26 35.89
N ILE A 155 -11.02 14.42 36.05
CA ILE A 155 -12.10 14.68 37.03
C ILE A 155 -13.37 14.95 36.23
N ASN A 156 -14.29 13.97 36.19
CA ASN A 156 -15.57 14.07 35.50
C ASN A 156 -16.69 13.56 36.39
N ASN A 157 -17.92 14.01 36.11
CA ASN A 157 -19.12 13.67 36.87
C ASN A 157 -20.05 12.74 36.09
N VAL A 158 -19.49 11.87 35.23
CA VAL A 158 -20.27 10.91 34.45
C VAL A 158 -20.56 9.66 35.30
N LEU A 159 -21.82 9.25 35.32
CA LEU A 159 -22.28 8.08 36.08
C LEU A 159 -22.27 6.85 35.17
N VAL A 160 -21.59 5.79 35.55
CA VAL A 160 -21.64 4.51 34.88
C VAL A 160 -22.67 3.63 35.55
N CYS A 161 -23.71 3.24 34.81
CA CYS A 161 -24.81 2.43 35.27
C CYS A 161 -24.74 1.05 34.61
N SER A 162 -24.67 -0.01 35.41
CA SER A 162 -24.66 -1.40 34.97
C SER A 162 -25.45 -2.28 35.96
N GLU A 163 -25.66 -3.54 35.63
CA GLU A 163 -26.31 -4.47 36.55
C GLU A 163 -25.61 -4.61 37.91
N ALA A 164 -24.29 -4.52 37.92
CA ALA A 164 -23.48 -4.65 39.14
C ALA A 164 -23.77 -3.53 40.19
N ASN A 165 -24.18 -2.34 39.74
CA ASN A 165 -24.51 -1.22 40.63
C ASN A 165 -26.03 -0.86 40.66
N ARG A 166 -26.86 -1.80 40.28
CA ARG A 166 -28.32 -1.66 40.15
C ARG A 166 -29.05 -1.08 41.37
N ASP A 167 -28.59 -1.38 42.56
CA ASP A 167 -29.22 -0.91 43.79
C ASP A 167 -28.98 0.58 44.01
N SER A 168 -27.99 1.17 43.37
CA SER A 168 -27.70 2.60 43.39
C SER A 168 -28.45 3.40 42.33
N ILE A 169 -29.09 2.76 41.35
CA ILE A 169 -29.77 3.43 40.21
C ILE A 169 -30.85 4.41 40.66
N ARG A 170 -31.60 4.07 41.72
CA ARG A 170 -32.69 4.92 42.27
C ARG A 170 -32.18 6.22 42.90
N SER A 171 -30.91 6.31 43.27
CA SER A 171 -30.29 7.47 43.90
C SER A 171 -29.42 8.30 42.94
N LEU A 172 -29.37 7.96 41.65
CA LEU A 172 -28.61 8.70 40.67
C LEU A 172 -29.18 10.10 40.45
N ASN A 173 -28.30 11.12 40.49
CA ASN A 173 -28.71 12.49 40.24
C ASN A 173 -28.96 12.69 38.74
N PRO A 174 -30.16 13.05 38.29
CA PRO A 174 -30.51 13.21 36.88
C PRO A 174 -29.80 14.37 36.18
N GLN A 175 -29.05 15.19 36.91
CA GLN A 175 -28.25 16.25 36.33
C GLN A 175 -26.98 15.75 35.67
N TYR A 176 -26.41 14.62 36.12
CA TYR A 176 -25.17 14.07 35.54
C TYR A 176 -25.45 13.23 34.31
N PRO A 177 -24.52 13.24 33.30
CA PRO A 177 -24.56 12.33 32.17
C PRO A 177 -24.42 10.86 32.63
N VAL A 178 -25.07 9.96 31.92
CA VAL A 178 -25.07 8.51 32.23
C VAL A 178 -24.47 7.71 31.07
N ILE A 179 -23.60 6.77 31.40
CA ILE A 179 -23.22 5.67 30.53
C ILE A 179 -23.91 4.41 31.02
N GLY A 180 -24.91 3.95 30.26
CA GLY A 180 -25.71 2.78 30.61
C GLY A 180 -25.25 1.52 29.87
N LYS A 181 -24.67 0.56 30.58
CA LYS A 181 -24.19 -0.72 30.04
C LYS A 181 -25.23 -1.81 30.18
N LEU A 182 -25.95 -2.08 29.11
CA LEU A 182 -27.13 -2.94 29.14
C LEU A 182 -26.79 -4.43 29.24
N HIS A 183 -25.63 -4.89 28.73
CA HIS A 183 -25.18 -6.27 28.81
C HIS A 183 -24.08 -6.50 29.88
N GLY A 184 -23.89 -5.52 30.79
CA GLY A 184 -22.87 -5.59 31.84
C GLY A 184 -21.55 -4.99 31.48
N ASP A 185 -20.57 -5.15 32.37
CA ASP A 185 -19.22 -4.60 32.25
C ASP A 185 -18.20 -5.73 32.53
N TYR A 186 -17.19 -5.90 31.65
CA TYR A 186 -16.22 -6.98 31.75
C TYR A 186 -15.40 -6.96 33.07
N ARG A 187 -15.35 -5.80 33.73
CA ARG A 187 -14.65 -5.64 35.01
C ARG A 187 -15.37 -6.33 36.18
N TYR A 188 -16.66 -6.64 36.00
CA TYR A 188 -17.48 -7.34 37.01
C TYR A 188 -17.70 -8.79 36.58
N ASP A 189 -18.17 -9.64 37.48
CA ASP A 189 -18.37 -11.07 37.20
C ASP A 189 -19.60 -11.40 36.36
N TRP A 190 -20.44 -10.41 36.12
CA TRP A 190 -21.71 -10.57 35.39
C TRP A 190 -21.56 -10.10 33.94
N LEU A 191 -21.25 -11.03 33.07
CA LEU A 191 -21.27 -10.82 31.61
C LEU A 191 -22.41 -11.65 31.01
N ARG A 192 -23.28 -11.03 30.26
CA ARG A 192 -24.39 -11.72 29.57
C ARG A 192 -23.98 -12.01 28.13
N ASN A 193 -23.60 -13.25 27.87
CA ASN A 193 -23.10 -13.70 26.55
C ASN A 193 -23.73 -14.99 26.07
N THR A 194 -24.46 -15.68 26.93
CA THR A 194 -25.14 -16.91 26.57
C THR A 194 -26.61 -16.65 26.31
N GLU A 195 -27.33 -17.56 25.63
CA GLU A 195 -28.75 -17.40 25.29
C GLU A 195 -29.61 -17.16 26.54
N SER A 196 -29.38 -17.95 27.61
CA SER A 196 -30.11 -17.83 28.86
C SER A 196 -29.84 -16.51 29.61
N GLU A 197 -28.60 -15.99 29.47
CA GLU A 197 -28.16 -14.74 30.09
C GLU A 197 -28.69 -13.51 29.34
N LEU A 198 -28.73 -13.57 27.99
CA LEU A 198 -29.21 -12.48 27.12
C LEU A 198 -30.75 -12.28 27.17
N GLN A 199 -31.53 -13.30 27.51
CA GLN A 199 -32.98 -13.21 27.60
C GLN A 199 -33.46 -12.39 28.78
N GLN A 200 -32.66 -12.14 29.81
CA GLN A 200 -33.04 -11.45 31.03
C GLN A 200 -32.33 -10.11 31.17
N LEU A 201 -32.74 -9.11 30.40
CA LEU A 201 -32.43 -7.73 30.74
C LEU A 201 -33.16 -7.34 32.01
N GLU A 202 -32.46 -6.79 33.00
CA GLU A 202 -33.12 -6.47 34.26
C GLU A 202 -34.18 -5.36 34.11
N GLU A 203 -35.36 -5.59 34.55
CA GLU A 203 -36.52 -4.69 34.42
C GLU A 203 -36.22 -3.28 34.97
N LYS A 204 -35.54 -3.18 36.09
CA LYS A 204 -35.17 -1.89 36.69
C LYS A 204 -34.23 -1.04 35.83
N LEU A 205 -33.28 -1.68 35.16
CA LEU A 205 -32.38 -0.98 34.26
C LEU A 205 -33.10 -0.51 32.99
N LYS A 206 -34.05 -1.32 32.50
CA LYS A 206 -34.92 -0.95 31.38
C LYS A 206 -35.83 0.23 31.75
N GLU A 207 -36.50 0.18 32.89
CA GLU A 207 -37.35 1.27 33.40
C GLU A 207 -36.56 2.58 33.55
N TYR A 208 -35.36 2.49 34.12
CA TYR A 208 -34.47 3.65 34.25
C TYR A 208 -34.07 4.20 32.89
N ALA A 209 -33.58 3.35 31.99
CA ALA A 209 -33.19 3.75 30.65
C ALA A 209 -34.37 4.40 29.88
N ALA A 210 -35.53 3.79 29.90
CA ALA A 210 -36.75 4.36 29.32
C ALA A 210 -37.08 5.73 29.88
N SER A 211 -36.96 5.92 31.20
CA SER A 211 -37.23 7.21 31.87
C SER A 211 -36.25 8.30 31.41
N GLN A 212 -35.00 7.94 31.18
CA GLN A 212 -33.96 8.89 30.69
C GLN A 212 -34.10 9.24 29.20
N MET A 213 -34.78 8.39 28.41
CA MET A 213 -35.07 8.62 26.99
C MET A 213 -36.33 9.49 26.75
N ALA A 214 -36.96 9.98 27.80
CA ALA A 214 -38.07 10.95 27.67
C ALA A 214 -37.56 12.25 27.02
N ASP A 215 -38.32 12.80 26.09
CA ASP A 215 -38.01 14.04 25.37
C ASP A 215 -36.64 14.04 24.64
N LYS A 216 -36.17 12.87 24.19
CA LYS A 216 -34.88 12.70 23.50
C LYS A 216 -35.08 12.24 22.08
N GLN A 217 -34.05 12.54 21.28
CA GLN A 217 -33.75 11.82 20.05
C GLN A 217 -32.70 10.75 20.37
N LEU A 218 -32.98 9.52 19.99
CA LEU A 218 -32.01 8.42 20.11
C LEU A 218 -31.28 8.19 18.76
N VAL A 219 -29.96 8.18 18.78
CA VAL A 219 -29.14 7.87 17.63
C VAL A 219 -28.43 6.54 17.88
N VAL A 220 -28.83 5.50 17.14
CA VAL A 220 -28.27 4.15 17.26
C VAL A 220 -27.12 4.01 16.28
N ILE A 221 -25.92 3.64 16.77
CA ILE A 221 -24.70 3.50 15.94
C ILE A 221 -24.01 2.17 16.26
N GLY A 222 -23.66 1.43 15.22
CA GLY A 222 -22.87 0.20 15.35
C GLY A 222 -23.62 -0.99 15.95
N TYR A 223 -24.92 -0.93 16.01
CA TYR A 223 -25.77 -2.01 16.49
C TYR A 223 -26.57 -2.63 15.35
N SER A 224 -26.53 -3.97 15.25
CA SER A 224 -27.12 -4.72 14.12
C SER A 224 -28.61 -4.99 14.26
N GLY A 225 -29.18 -4.90 15.48
CA GLY A 225 -30.58 -5.21 15.76
C GLY A 225 -30.89 -6.71 15.81
N ASN A 226 -29.93 -7.57 16.14
CA ASN A 226 -30.14 -9.03 16.22
C ASN A 226 -30.55 -9.51 17.62
N ASP A 227 -30.27 -8.75 18.67
CA ASP A 227 -30.57 -9.13 20.05
C ASP A 227 -32.06 -8.92 20.37
N GLU A 228 -32.72 -10.00 20.74
CA GLU A 228 -34.15 -10.00 21.04
C GLU A 228 -34.51 -9.10 22.23
N SER A 229 -33.70 -9.15 23.31
CA SER A 229 -33.99 -8.43 24.53
C SER A 229 -33.89 -6.91 24.37
N ILE A 230 -32.88 -6.47 23.59
CA ILE A 230 -32.67 -5.05 23.29
C ILE A 230 -33.71 -4.54 22.28
N MET A 231 -34.01 -5.33 21.25
CA MET A 231 -35.02 -4.92 20.26
C MET A 231 -36.39 -4.81 20.88
N SER A 232 -36.82 -5.77 21.72
CA SER A 232 -38.09 -5.70 22.47
C SER A 232 -38.12 -4.50 23.43
N PHE A 233 -37.00 -4.18 24.07
CA PHE A 233 -36.88 -2.97 24.88
C PHE A 233 -37.07 -1.69 24.04
N LEU A 234 -36.37 -1.57 22.88
CA LEU A 234 -36.53 -0.43 22.00
C LEU A 234 -37.96 -0.33 21.43
N GLU A 235 -38.59 -1.45 21.09
CA GLU A 235 -40.00 -1.50 20.67
C GLU A 235 -40.90 -0.95 21.77
N SER A 236 -40.71 -1.34 23.04
CA SER A 236 -41.47 -0.82 24.16
C SER A 236 -41.27 0.69 24.37
N CYS A 237 -40.06 1.19 24.16
CA CYS A 237 -39.76 2.62 24.18
C CYS A 237 -40.46 3.38 23.04
N VAL A 238 -40.52 2.79 21.85
CA VAL A 238 -41.21 3.38 20.70
C VAL A 238 -42.71 3.47 20.93
N ASP A 239 -43.32 2.47 21.57
CA ASP A 239 -44.76 2.44 21.86
C ASP A 239 -45.17 3.39 22.98
N ASN A 240 -44.27 3.72 23.89
CA ASN A 240 -44.58 4.67 24.96
C ASN A 240 -44.56 6.11 24.42
N PRO A 241 -45.64 6.87 24.47
CA PRO A 241 -45.70 8.24 23.95
C PRO A 241 -44.70 9.21 24.62
N ALA A 242 -44.31 8.96 25.86
CA ALA A 242 -43.45 9.83 26.64
C ALA A 242 -41.94 9.65 26.28
N THR A 243 -41.57 8.53 25.66
CA THR A 243 -40.18 8.23 25.32
C THR A 243 -39.88 8.53 23.85
N LEU A 244 -38.66 8.86 23.52
CA LEU A 244 -38.20 9.14 22.16
C LEU A 244 -39.08 10.14 21.40
N SER A 245 -39.59 11.16 22.08
CA SER A 245 -40.53 12.12 21.48
C SER A 245 -39.89 12.92 20.32
N LYS A 246 -38.55 13.09 20.31
CA LYS A 246 -37.80 13.73 19.22
C LYS A 246 -37.36 12.76 18.15
N GLY A 247 -37.61 11.46 18.30
CA GLY A 247 -37.47 10.45 17.28
C GLY A 247 -36.31 9.50 17.48
N LEU A 248 -36.17 8.60 16.48
CA LEU A 248 -35.18 7.52 16.42
C LEU A 248 -34.42 7.60 15.10
N LEU A 249 -33.12 7.72 15.18
CA LEU A 249 -32.23 7.60 14.02
C LEU A 249 -31.40 6.32 14.13
N TRP A 250 -31.36 5.54 13.06
CA TRP A 250 -30.58 4.33 13.01
C TRP A 250 -29.45 4.45 11.99
N ALA A 251 -28.21 4.56 12.49
CA ALA A 251 -27.05 4.70 11.64
C ALA A 251 -26.65 3.38 11.01
N ILE A 252 -26.46 3.40 9.70
CA ILE A 252 -25.90 2.31 8.92
C ILE A 252 -24.72 2.82 8.13
N ARG A 253 -23.77 1.94 7.86
CA ARG A 253 -22.66 2.28 6.99
C ARG A 253 -23.14 2.39 5.54
N LYS A 254 -22.66 3.37 4.81
CA LYS A 254 -22.99 3.60 3.39
C LYS A 254 -22.85 2.32 2.57
N GLY A 255 -23.91 1.95 1.85
CA GLY A 255 -23.96 0.73 1.05
C GLY A 255 -24.28 -0.57 1.83
N SER A 256 -24.47 -0.52 3.16
CA SER A 256 -24.88 -1.69 3.94
C SER A 256 -26.39 -1.98 3.81
N ARG A 257 -26.74 -3.26 3.92
CA ARG A 257 -28.15 -3.68 3.97
C ARG A 257 -28.71 -3.44 5.36
N VAL A 258 -29.95 -2.96 5.40
CA VAL A 258 -30.70 -2.74 6.65
C VAL A 258 -31.33 -4.06 7.10
N ASN A 259 -31.20 -4.37 8.39
CA ASN A 259 -31.88 -5.51 8.99
C ASN A 259 -33.43 -5.32 8.88
N PRO A 260 -34.19 -6.30 8.39
CA PRO A 260 -35.65 -6.21 8.28
C PRO A 260 -36.36 -5.81 9.59
N ARG A 261 -35.85 -6.29 10.73
CA ARG A 261 -36.39 -5.94 12.06
C ARG A 261 -36.20 -4.46 12.40
N VAL A 262 -35.05 -3.90 12.05
CA VAL A 262 -34.76 -2.47 12.18
C VAL A 262 -35.72 -1.65 11.33
N ASN A 263 -35.96 -2.06 10.08
CA ASN A 263 -36.98 -1.41 9.24
C ASN A 263 -38.34 -1.46 9.87
N GLY A 264 -38.74 -2.61 10.44
CA GLY A 264 -40.03 -2.78 11.18
C GLY A 264 -40.12 -1.82 12.36
N LEU A 265 -39.06 -1.67 13.16
CA LEU A 265 -39.01 -0.73 14.29
C LEU A 265 -39.15 0.72 13.83
N LEU A 266 -38.47 1.13 12.76
CA LEU A 266 -38.57 2.49 12.22
C LEU A 266 -39.95 2.81 11.66
N GLU A 267 -40.59 1.86 10.98
CA GLU A 267 -41.95 2.00 10.50
C GLU A 267 -42.96 2.08 11.67
N ARG A 268 -42.78 1.29 12.73
CA ARG A 268 -43.57 1.35 13.97
C ARG A 268 -43.42 2.71 14.65
N THR A 269 -42.20 3.24 14.70
CA THR A 269 -41.92 4.57 15.24
C THR A 269 -42.66 5.67 14.49
N LYS A 270 -42.66 5.61 13.14
CA LYS A 270 -43.42 6.56 12.30
C LYS A 270 -44.93 6.45 12.51
N LYS A 271 -45.47 5.22 12.63
CA LYS A 271 -46.92 4.99 12.91
C LYS A 271 -47.32 5.59 14.24
N ASN A 272 -46.41 5.61 15.22
CA ASN A 272 -46.65 6.22 16.54
C ASN A 272 -46.45 7.76 16.52
N GLY A 273 -46.34 8.38 15.33
CA GLY A 273 -46.25 9.84 15.18
C GLY A 273 -44.86 10.42 15.51
N LYS A 274 -43.83 9.59 15.69
CA LYS A 274 -42.48 10.00 16.00
C LYS A 274 -41.62 10.02 14.75
N ASN A 275 -40.62 10.93 14.71
CA ASN A 275 -39.68 10.95 13.60
C ASN A 275 -38.78 9.71 13.64
N ALA A 276 -38.57 9.04 12.48
CA ALA A 276 -37.68 7.91 12.40
C ALA A 276 -37.06 7.81 11.00
N GLU A 277 -35.72 7.75 10.96
CA GLU A 277 -35.00 7.61 9.70
C GLU A 277 -33.76 6.75 9.82
N ILE A 278 -33.37 6.20 8.69
CA ILE A 278 -32.03 5.62 8.51
C ILE A 278 -31.06 6.77 8.27
N LEU A 279 -29.96 6.77 9.01
CA LEU A 279 -28.84 7.68 8.86
C LEU A 279 -27.69 6.94 8.17
N GLU A 280 -27.34 7.33 6.94
CA GLU A 280 -26.16 6.81 6.27
C GLU A 280 -24.91 7.53 6.75
N ILE A 281 -23.93 6.75 7.24
CA ILE A 281 -22.65 7.28 7.76
C ILE A 281 -21.47 6.61 7.06
N ASP A 282 -20.36 7.35 6.99
CA ASP A 282 -19.08 6.81 6.53
C ASP A 282 -18.43 5.89 7.58
N GLY A 283 -18.71 6.12 8.86
CA GLY A 283 -18.24 5.35 10.00
C GLY A 283 -18.43 6.12 11.30
N PHE A 284 -18.26 5.44 12.43
CA PHE A 284 -18.42 6.03 13.78
C PHE A 284 -17.44 7.19 14.01
N ASP A 285 -16.13 6.94 13.73
CA ASP A 285 -15.09 7.93 13.92
C ASP A 285 -15.29 9.18 13.04
N GLN A 286 -15.67 8.96 11.76
CA GLN A 286 -15.92 10.05 10.80
C GLN A 286 -17.10 10.91 11.20
N LEU A 287 -18.19 10.28 11.62
CA LEU A 287 -19.38 11.00 12.06
C LEU A 287 -19.05 11.87 13.27
N LEU A 288 -18.45 11.29 14.32
CA LEU A 288 -18.22 12.01 15.57
C LEU A 288 -17.11 13.06 15.45
N PHE A 289 -16.10 12.84 14.63
CA PHE A 289 -15.11 13.86 14.35
C PHE A 289 -15.71 15.04 13.57
N SER A 290 -16.60 14.80 12.62
CA SER A 290 -17.32 15.87 11.92
C SER A 290 -18.27 16.65 12.85
N VAL A 291 -18.90 15.96 13.81
CA VAL A 291 -19.69 16.61 14.87
C VAL A 291 -18.79 17.50 15.73
N TYR A 292 -17.62 17.02 16.14
CA TYR A 292 -16.64 17.79 16.91
C TYR A 292 -16.22 19.07 16.18
N GLN A 293 -15.93 18.96 14.88
CA GLN A 293 -15.52 20.10 14.05
C GLN A 293 -16.62 21.15 13.92
N ILE A 294 -17.86 20.76 13.62
CA ILE A 294 -18.97 21.71 13.41
C ILE A 294 -19.40 22.41 14.71
N GLN A 295 -19.22 21.75 15.85
CA GLN A 295 -19.46 22.34 17.17
C GLN A 295 -18.36 23.36 17.57
N ASN A 296 -17.31 23.51 16.75
CA ASN A 296 -16.13 24.32 17.05
C ASN A 296 -15.51 23.97 18.42
N TYR A 297 -15.52 22.69 18.78
CA TYR A 297 -14.84 22.24 19.98
C TYR A 297 -13.33 22.30 19.79
N HIS A 298 -12.62 22.64 20.85
CA HIS A 298 -11.16 22.69 20.88
C HIS A 298 -10.68 21.93 22.12
N ASN A 299 -9.96 20.85 21.87
CA ASN A 299 -9.33 20.03 22.89
C ASN A 299 -7.93 19.64 22.38
N GLU A 300 -6.89 19.93 23.15
CA GLU A 300 -5.51 19.73 22.73
C GLU A 300 -5.21 18.27 22.37
N ASP A 301 -5.80 17.30 23.09
CA ASP A 301 -5.62 15.88 22.82
C ASP A 301 -6.28 15.45 21.50
N ILE A 302 -7.46 15.94 21.19
CA ILE A 302 -8.18 15.65 19.94
C ILE A 302 -7.57 16.44 18.78
N ASP A 303 -7.34 17.72 18.96
CA ASP A 303 -6.70 18.59 17.96
C ASP A 303 -5.25 18.17 17.73
N GLY A 304 -4.56 17.73 18.79
CA GLY A 304 -3.18 17.22 18.73
C GLY A 304 -3.05 15.93 17.96
N GLN A 305 -4.04 15.06 17.99
CA GLN A 305 -4.08 13.88 17.10
C GLN A 305 -4.25 14.27 15.63
N GLY A 306 -4.91 15.38 15.34
CA GLY A 306 -4.94 16.00 14.02
C GLY A 306 -3.72 16.87 13.71
N ARG A 307 -3.05 17.36 14.74
CA ARG A 307 -1.86 18.21 14.65
C ARG A 307 -0.59 17.47 14.99
N VAL A 308 -0.54 16.15 15.06
CA VAL A 308 0.69 15.47 15.42
C VAL A 308 1.82 16.14 14.66
N LEU A 309 2.41 17.05 15.38
CA LEU A 309 3.70 17.64 15.06
C LEU A 309 4.57 16.42 14.74
N HIS A 310 5.06 16.41 13.55
CA HIS A 310 5.88 15.39 12.95
C HIS A 310 7.16 15.24 13.75
N GLU A 311 7.07 14.76 15.00
CA GLU A 311 8.22 14.28 15.72
C GLU A 311 8.70 13.04 15.00
N LYS A 312 9.52 13.28 14.01
CA LYS A 312 10.28 12.23 13.35
C LYS A 312 11.65 12.18 14.01
N SER A 313 11.99 11.01 14.53
CA SER A 313 13.34 10.79 15.03
C SER A 313 14.35 10.80 13.87
N ASN A 314 15.61 11.15 14.16
CA ASN A 314 16.68 11.00 13.19
C ASN A 314 16.82 9.55 12.72
N VAL A 315 16.88 9.32 11.41
CA VAL A 315 17.21 8.02 10.87
C VAL A 315 18.67 7.68 11.25
N ARG A 316 18.86 6.65 12.06
CA ARG A 316 20.18 6.11 12.42
C ARG A 316 20.36 4.78 11.71
N LEU A 317 21.50 4.58 11.08
CA LEU A 317 21.90 3.35 10.43
C LEU A 317 23.12 2.78 11.20
N SER A 318 22.97 1.59 11.78
CA SER A 318 23.96 0.89 12.57
C SER A 318 24.19 -0.56 12.10
N GLY A 319 23.83 -0.86 10.85
CA GLY A 319 24.12 -2.15 10.24
C GLY A 319 25.61 -2.50 10.22
N GLN A 320 25.94 -3.68 9.73
CA GLN A 320 27.33 -4.15 9.65
C GLN A 320 28.17 -3.24 8.75
N PRO A 321 29.47 -3.07 9.00
CA PRO A 321 30.37 -2.35 8.11
C PRO A 321 30.34 -2.92 6.69
N VAL A 322 30.41 -2.06 5.69
CA VAL A 322 30.50 -2.47 4.30
C VAL A 322 31.93 -2.99 4.05
N ASP A 323 32.10 -4.10 3.35
CA ASP A 323 33.35 -4.83 3.15
C ASP A 323 34.14 -4.46 1.88
N SER A 324 33.68 -3.45 1.16
CA SER A 324 34.30 -3.00 -0.11
C SER A 324 34.17 -1.48 -0.26
N PHE A 325 35.11 -0.86 -0.96
CA PHE A 325 35.01 0.56 -1.31
C PHE A 325 33.94 0.76 -2.39
N VAL A 326 33.10 1.78 -2.23
CA VAL A 326 32.08 2.14 -3.23
C VAL A 326 32.20 3.61 -3.57
N LYS A 327 32.48 3.90 -4.84
CA LYS A 327 32.43 5.25 -5.41
C LYS A 327 31.01 5.56 -5.84
N LEU A 328 30.47 6.69 -5.40
CA LEU A 328 29.17 7.18 -5.88
C LEU A 328 29.35 8.08 -7.12
N ASN A 329 28.36 8.08 -8.00
CA ASN A 329 28.29 8.99 -9.14
C ASN A 329 27.77 10.37 -8.76
N ALA A 330 28.02 10.83 -7.55
CA ALA A 330 27.48 12.06 -6.98
C ALA A 330 28.60 12.99 -6.51
N TYR A 331 28.40 14.27 -6.71
CA TYR A 331 29.39 15.31 -6.48
C TYR A 331 28.71 16.45 -5.72
N ARG A 332 29.29 16.86 -4.61
CA ARG A 332 28.74 17.94 -3.77
C ARG A 332 29.23 19.29 -4.25
N ALA A 333 28.33 20.25 -4.42
CA ALA A 333 28.72 21.64 -4.70
C ALA A 333 29.43 22.27 -3.50
N GLU A 334 30.39 23.16 -3.75
CA GLU A 334 31.05 23.95 -2.72
C GLU A 334 30.28 25.19 -2.33
N GLY A 335 29.33 25.60 -3.14
CA GLY A 335 28.39 26.69 -2.91
C GLY A 335 27.35 26.79 -4.01
N CYS A 336 26.43 27.69 -3.90
CA CYS A 336 25.47 28.04 -4.92
C CYS A 336 25.88 29.38 -5.57
N PRO A 337 25.98 29.51 -6.90
CA PRO A 337 26.27 30.78 -7.54
C PRO A 337 25.14 31.76 -7.35
N LEU A 338 25.51 33.06 -7.22
CA LEU A 338 24.56 34.16 -7.23
C LEU A 338 23.92 34.28 -8.62
N CYS A 339 22.73 34.89 -8.69
CA CYS A 339 22.06 35.20 -9.94
C CYS A 339 22.02 36.73 -10.17
N ASN A 340 22.06 37.15 -11.41
CA ASN A 340 21.56 38.48 -11.78
C ASN A 340 20.05 38.42 -11.77
N VAL A 341 19.41 39.38 -11.06
CA VAL A 341 17.97 39.40 -10.84
C VAL A 341 17.43 40.77 -11.24
N PHE A 342 16.28 40.83 -11.91
CA PHE A 342 15.57 42.08 -12.23
C PHE A 342 14.04 41.79 -12.38
N GLU A 343 13.22 42.85 -12.18
CA GLU A 343 11.79 42.79 -12.46
C GLU A 343 11.49 42.88 -13.94
N THR A 344 10.41 42.19 -14.38
CA THR A 344 10.03 42.14 -15.79
C THR A 344 8.52 42.14 -15.97
N ASP A 345 8.05 42.60 -17.14
CA ASP A 345 6.67 42.49 -17.61
C ASP A 345 6.35 41.14 -18.30
N ILE A 346 7.38 40.29 -18.51
CA ILE A 346 7.20 38.98 -19.11
C ILE A 346 6.33 38.10 -18.18
N THR A 347 5.24 37.58 -18.73
CA THR A 347 4.24 36.83 -17.93
C THR A 347 4.30 35.32 -18.12
N SER A 348 4.95 34.84 -19.18
CA SER A 348 4.95 33.41 -19.52
C SER A 348 6.32 32.87 -19.85
N TRP A 349 6.54 31.58 -19.50
CA TRP A 349 7.73 30.84 -19.90
C TRP A 349 7.88 30.73 -21.44
N LYS A 350 6.77 30.72 -22.19
CA LYS A 350 6.79 30.67 -23.63
C LYS A 350 7.39 31.94 -24.22
N GLU A 351 6.98 33.09 -23.71
CA GLU A 351 7.47 34.41 -24.08
C GLU A 351 8.97 34.56 -23.77
N LEU A 352 9.37 34.20 -22.54
CA LEU A 352 10.78 34.22 -22.15
C LEU A 352 11.64 33.38 -23.11
N ARG A 353 11.20 32.17 -23.44
CA ARG A 353 11.93 31.29 -24.38
C ARG A 353 12.09 31.90 -25.76
N THR A 354 11.12 32.68 -26.23
CA THR A 354 11.21 33.36 -27.51
C THR A 354 12.26 34.47 -27.46
N ILE A 355 12.30 35.23 -26.39
CA ILE A 355 13.26 36.37 -26.19
C ILE A 355 14.70 35.86 -26.09
N ILE A 356 14.93 34.79 -25.34
CA ILE A 356 16.28 34.24 -25.15
C ILE A 356 16.71 33.24 -26.25
N ALA A 357 15.87 32.98 -27.24
CA ALA A 357 16.21 32.07 -28.33
C ALA A 357 17.48 32.54 -29.04
N ASP A 358 18.44 31.60 -29.20
CA ASP A 358 19.73 31.81 -29.87
C ASP A 358 20.63 32.89 -29.28
N SER A 359 20.22 33.54 -28.15
CA SER A 359 21.02 34.59 -27.50
C SER A 359 22.17 34.05 -26.62
N GLY A 360 22.10 32.75 -26.25
CA GLY A 360 23.00 32.16 -25.27
C GLY A 360 22.78 32.65 -23.82
N VAL A 361 21.68 33.35 -23.56
CA VAL A 361 21.31 33.80 -22.20
C VAL A 361 20.73 32.63 -21.42
N LEU A 362 21.18 32.42 -20.20
CA LEU A 362 20.64 31.43 -19.25
C LEU A 362 19.76 32.19 -18.25
N ALA A 363 18.42 32.11 -18.44
CA ALA A 363 17.47 32.81 -17.60
C ALA A 363 16.26 31.96 -17.26
N ALA A 364 15.63 32.25 -16.11
CA ALA A 364 14.39 31.60 -15.64
C ALA A 364 13.45 32.68 -15.06
N LEU A 365 12.15 32.51 -15.28
CA LEU A 365 11.09 33.39 -14.81
C LEU A 365 10.44 32.84 -13.54
N TYR A 366 10.36 33.66 -12.50
CA TYR A 366 9.56 33.40 -11.32
C TYR A 366 8.79 34.64 -10.89
N SER A 367 7.47 34.53 -10.89
CA SER A 367 6.57 35.67 -10.65
C SER A 367 6.86 36.78 -11.67
N LYS A 368 7.26 37.93 -11.20
CA LYS A 368 7.65 39.11 -12.00
C LYS A 368 9.17 39.33 -12.06
N HIS A 369 9.97 38.33 -11.73
CA HIS A 369 11.43 38.42 -11.71
C HIS A 369 12.08 37.43 -12.65
N ILE A 370 13.11 37.90 -13.34
CA ILE A 370 14.05 37.02 -14.07
C ILE A 370 15.24 36.75 -13.15
N TYR A 371 15.62 35.47 -13.06
CA TYR A 371 16.85 34.99 -12.46
C TYR A 371 17.75 34.47 -13.56
N ALA A 372 19.01 34.98 -13.65
CA ALA A 372 19.88 34.68 -14.76
C ALA A 372 21.32 34.35 -14.38
N PHE A 373 21.93 33.40 -15.05
CA PHE A 373 23.39 33.15 -15.09
C PHE A 373 23.97 33.68 -16.39
N SER A 374 23.87 35.00 -16.58
CA SER A 374 24.39 35.73 -17.72
C SER A 374 24.82 37.11 -17.30
N SER A 375 25.84 37.69 -17.95
CA SER A 375 26.36 38.99 -17.65
C SER A 375 25.32 40.08 -17.82
N GLN A 376 25.48 41.17 -17.06
CA GLN A 376 24.54 42.30 -17.09
C GLN A 376 24.44 42.89 -18.49
N GLU A 377 25.56 43.10 -19.17
CA GLU A 377 25.63 43.64 -20.53
C GLU A 377 24.80 42.82 -21.53
N LYS A 378 24.89 41.49 -21.41
CA LYS A 378 24.14 40.56 -22.26
C LYS A 378 22.64 40.59 -21.95
N LEU A 379 22.28 40.72 -20.66
CA LEU A 379 20.90 40.85 -20.23
C LEU A 379 20.29 42.16 -20.74
N GLU A 380 20.98 43.29 -20.60
CA GLU A 380 20.55 44.59 -21.12
C GLU A 380 20.32 44.54 -22.65
N THR A 381 21.20 43.85 -23.37
CA THR A 381 21.07 43.69 -24.82
C THR A 381 19.83 42.83 -25.22
N VAL A 382 19.57 41.74 -24.51
CA VAL A 382 18.53 40.75 -24.90
C VAL A 382 17.15 41.14 -24.41
N PHE A 383 17.05 41.70 -23.20
CA PHE A 383 15.76 42.04 -22.59
C PHE A 383 15.32 43.46 -22.83
N GLN A 384 16.24 44.41 -23.09
CA GLN A 384 15.92 45.82 -23.43
C GLN A 384 14.76 46.42 -22.62
N THR A 385 13.61 46.63 -23.25
CA THR A 385 12.44 47.23 -22.65
C THR A 385 11.72 46.38 -21.59
N HIS A 386 12.06 45.12 -21.52
CA HIS A 386 11.48 44.17 -20.53
C HIS A 386 12.17 44.21 -19.16
N ILE A 387 13.18 45.06 -18.98
CA ILE A 387 13.84 45.28 -17.68
C ILE A 387 13.14 46.47 -16.99
N LEU A 388 12.43 46.16 -15.90
CA LEU A 388 11.65 47.16 -15.14
C LEU A 388 12.36 47.66 -13.88
N SER A 389 13.45 47.01 -13.44
CA SER A 389 14.25 47.41 -12.29
C SER A 389 15.73 47.36 -12.59
N GLN A 390 16.56 47.89 -11.69
CA GLN A 390 18.02 47.71 -11.77
C GLN A 390 18.36 46.22 -11.69
N ILE A 391 19.32 45.77 -12.47
CA ILE A 391 19.86 44.41 -12.37
C ILE A 391 20.77 44.34 -11.16
N THR A 392 20.48 43.45 -10.23
CA THR A 392 21.24 43.22 -9.00
C THR A 392 21.71 41.78 -8.93
N MET A 393 22.88 41.55 -8.33
CA MET A 393 23.41 40.20 -8.10
C MET A 393 23.00 39.73 -6.72
N GLU A 394 22.18 38.68 -6.67
CA GLU A 394 21.54 38.24 -5.44
C GLU A 394 21.65 36.72 -5.26
N GLU A 395 21.54 36.28 -4.00
CA GLU A 395 21.28 34.89 -3.67
C GLU A 395 19.84 34.51 -4.03
N VAL A 396 19.66 33.34 -4.58
CA VAL A 396 18.30 32.82 -4.83
C VAL A 396 17.63 32.50 -3.49
N PRO A 397 16.48 33.11 -3.19
CA PRO A 397 15.81 32.86 -1.92
C PRO A 397 15.51 31.40 -1.66
N ASP A 398 15.68 30.92 -0.44
CA ASP A 398 15.42 29.54 0.00
C ASP A 398 14.04 29.05 -0.41
N ARG A 399 13.02 29.90 -0.36
CA ARG A 399 11.65 29.58 -0.81
C ARG A 399 11.58 29.18 -2.28
N ILE A 400 12.46 29.71 -3.14
CA ILE A 400 12.52 29.36 -4.56
C ILE A 400 13.31 28.08 -4.75
N ILE A 401 14.40 27.89 -4.03
CA ILE A 401 15.22 26.69 -4.09
C ILE A 401 14.41 25.49 -3.63
N TYR A 402 13.77 25.56 -2.45
CA TYR A 402 13.10 24.41 -1.85
C TYR A 402 11.66 24.18 -2.33
N LYS A 403 10.92 25.21 -2.70
CA LYS A 403 9.54 25.10 -3.15
C LYS A 403 9.39 25.04 -4.67
N TYR A 404 10.32 25.71 -5.37
CA TYR A 404 10.34 25.83 -6.83
C TYR A 404 11.72 25.48 -7.39
N ASP A 405 12.32 24.43 -6.87
CA ASP A 405 13.66 23.95 -7.21
C ASP A 405 13.92 23.81 -8.73
N SER A 406 12.85 23.57 -9.51
CA SER A 406 12.92 23.47 -10.97
C SER A 406 13.46 24.72 -11.66
N ILE A 407 13.36 25.90 -11.06
CA ILE A 407 13.84 27.17 -11.63
C ILE A 407 15.36 27.23 -11.49
N TYR A 408 15.85 27.18 -10.26
CA TYR A 408 17.29 27.24 -9.98
C TYR A 408 18.03 26.00 -10.51
N ILE A 409 17.50 24.80 -10.29
CA ILE A 409 18.04 23.57 -10.86
C ILE A 409 18.06 23.64 -12.39
N GLY A 410 17.04 24.26 -13.01
CA GLY A 410 17.00 24.49 -14.45
C GLY A 410 18.17 25.35 -14.95
N LEU A 411 18.53 26.42 -14.23
CA LEU A 411 19.69 27.26 -14.53
C LEU A 411 21.01 26.47 -14.37
N ILE A 412 21.15 25.73 -13.28
CA ILE A 412 22.32 24.86 -13.06
C ILE A 412 22.47 23.82 -14.20
N TYR A 413 21.36 23.19 -14.63
CA TYR A 413 21.41 22.28 -15.79
C TYR A 413 21.91 22.98 -17.06
N GLN A 414 21.44 24.20 -17.32
CA GLN A 414 21.86 24.94 -18.50
C GLN A 414 23.33 25.34 -18.38
N LEU A 415 23.80 25.77 -17.22
CA LEU A 415 25.22 26.11 -16.99
C LEU A 415 26.12 24.90 -17.26
N ILE A 416 25.82 23.75 -16.65
CA ILE A 416 26.58 22.51 -16.86
C ILE A 416 26.56 22.10 -18.34
N LYS A 417 25.38 22.17 -18.96
CA LYS A 417 25.20 21.79 -20.36
C LYS A 417 25.98 22.68 -21.31
N GLN A 418 25.97 24.02 -21.12
CA GLN A 418 26.73 24.96 -21.95
C GLN A 418 28.24 24.73 -21.81
N THR A 419 28.72 24.49 -20.60
CA THR A 419 30.13 24.15 -20.38
C THR A 419 30.51 22.85 -21.13
N LEU A 420 29.64 21.82 -21.15
CA LEU A 420 29.93 20.62 -21.89
C LEU A 420 29.88 20.83 -23.42
N ILE A 421 28.96 21.68 -23.88
CA ILE A 421 28.86 22.05 -25.30
C ILE A 421 30.11 22.81 -25.74
N SER A 422 30.62 23.76 -24.95
CA SER A 422 31.87 24.47 -25.27
C SER A 422 33.08 23.53 -25.36
N LYS A 423 32.99 22.34 -24.76
CA LYS A 423 34.01 21.27 -24.84
C LYS A 423 33.73 20.25 -25.96
N GLY A 424 32.88 20.58 -26.93
CA GLY A 424 32.60 19.76 -28.12
C GLY A 424 31.52 18.70 -27.93
N MET A 425 30.75 18.71 -26.84
CA MET A 425 29.64 17.79 -26.66
C MET A 425 28.35 18.35 -27.30
N HIS A 426 27.44 17.47 -27.70
CA HIS A 426 26.16 17.86 -28.32
C HIS A 426 24.97 17.56 -27.41
N SER A 427 24.03 18.51 -27.30
CA SER A 427 22.79 18.33 -26.54
C SER A 427 21.71 17.63 -27.38
N PHE A 428 20.93 16.72 -26.76
CA PHE A 428 19.80 16.07 -27.42
C PHE A 428 18.52 16.02 -26.56
N ALA A 429 18.62 16.41 -25.28
CA ALA A 429 17.50 16.55 -24.39
C ALA A 429 17.78 17.63 -23.31
N LYS A 430 16.79 17.96 -22.49
CA LYS A 430 16.89 19.02 -21.47
C LYS A 430 18.14 18.86 -20.58
N ASN A 431 18.42 17.63 -20.13
CA ASN A 431 19.49 17.28 -19.20
C ASN A 431 20.41 16.18 -19.74
N LYS A 432 20.52 16.02 -21.06
CA LYS A 432 21.36 14.98 -21.68
C LYS A 432 22.24 15.57 -22.77
N VAL A 433 23.49 15.15 -22.76
CA VAL A 433 24.47 15.46 -23.77
C VAL A 433 25.15 14.17 -24.24
N TYR A 434 25.68 14.16 -25.47
CA TYR A 434 26.44 13.03 -26.02
C TYR A 434 27.74 13.49 -26.64
N ASN A 435 28.71 12.58 -26.72
CA ASN A 435 29.97 12.77 -27.39
C ASN A 435 29.83 12.39 -28.88
N PRO A 436 29.89 13.36 -29.83
CA PRO A 436 29.73 13.05 -31.25
C PRO A 436 30.85 12.18 -31.79
N ASN A 437 32.05 12.21 -31.16
CA ASN A 437 33.23 11.45 -31.58
C ASN A 437 33.21 9.98 -31.08
N SER A 438 32.24 9.58 -30.27
CA SER A 438 32.12 8.21 -29.74
C SER A 438 31.25 7.30 -30.58
N ARG A 439 30.93 7.68 -31.81
CA ARG A 439 30.05 6.91 -32.71
C ARG A 439 30.55 5.48 -32.87
N ARG A 440 29.63 4.55 -32.68
CA ARG A 440 29.76 3.13 -33.05
C ARG A 440 28.46 2.58 -33.61
N ASP A 441 28.56 1.59 -34.46
CA ASP A 441 27.39 0.92 -35.00
C ASP A 441 27.10 -0.38 -34.22
N ASP A 442 25.85 -0.56 -33.79
CA ASP A 442 25.39 -1.72 -33.04
C ASP A 442 23.99 -2.16 -33.55
N LYS A 443 23.93 -3.36 -34.15
CA LYS A 443 22.71 -3.98 -34.67
C LYS A 443 21.90 -3.06 -35.60
N GLY A 444 22.58 -2.32 -36.48
CA GLY A 444 21.95 -1.39 -37.42
C GLY A 444 21.56 -0.03 -36.84
N TYR A 445 22.01 0.28 -35.65
CA TYR A 445 21.80 1.59 -34.98
C TYR A 445 23.16 2.30 -34.80
N GLN A 446 23.16 3.63 -34.96
CA GLN A 446 24.27 4.49 -34.57
C GLN A 446 24.16 4.79 -33.07
N VAL A 447 25.18 4.45 -32.29
CA VAL A 447 25.22 4.63 -30.85
C VAL A 447 26.34 5.57 -30.48
N PHE A 448 26.00 6.54 -29.60
CA PHE A 448 26.94 7.52 -29.07
C PHE A 448 26.97 7.42 -27.55
N ASP A 449 28.14 7.58 -26.94
CA ASP A 449 28.24 7.69 -25.49
C ASP A 449 27.64 9.02 -25.02
N ALA A 450 26.81 8.96 -24.03
CA ALA A 450 26.04 10.08 -23.52
C ALA A 450 26.06 10.12 -21.98
N VAL A 451 25.72 11.25 -21.42
CA VAL A 451 25.49 11.42 -19.98
C VAL A 451 24.16 12.12 -19.74
N GLU A 452 23.43 11.60 -18.77
CA GLU A 452 22.29 12.30 -18.16
C GLU A 452 22.78 13.03 -16.92
N ILE A 453 22.42 14.31 -16.81
CA ILE A 453 22.76 15.17 -15.70
C ILE A 453 21.55 15.22 -14.76
N ALA A 454 21.75 14.95 -13.49
CA ALA A 454 20.73 15.12 -12.48
C ALA A 454 21.29 16.02 -11.34
N VAL A 455 20.48 16.95 -10.88
CA VAL A 455 20.84 17.87 -9.82
C VAL A 455 19.76 17.81 -8.76
N SER A 456 20.17 17.79 -7.49
CA SER A 456 19.24 17.72 -6.36
C SER A 456 19.78 18.45 -5.14
N PHE A 457 18.89 18.99 -4.30
CA PHE A 457 19.23 19.47 -2.99
C PHE A 457 19.03 18.39 -1.94
N ILE A 458 20.06 18.14 -1.13
CA ILE A 458 20.02 17.21 -0.01
C ILE A 458 20.60 17.95 1.19
N ASN A 459 19.78 18.10 2.22
CA ASN A 459 20.17 18.79 3.46
C ASN A 459 20.78 20.20 3.22
N GLY A 460 20.14 20.97 2.35
CA GLY A 460 20.61 22.32 2.01
C GLY A 460 21.82 22.37 1.08
N THR A 461 22.36 21.24 0.66
CA THR A 461 23.53 21.14 -0.21
C THR A 461 23.16 20.65 -1.60
N LEU A 462 23.66 21.32 -2.62
CA LEU A 462 23.45 20.95 -4.01
C LEU A 462 24.34 19.75 -4.38
N HIS A 463 23.73 18.72 -4.99
CA HIS A 463 24.43 17.55 -5.49
C HIS A 463 24.22 17.38 -6.99
N LEU A 464 25.29 17.10 -7.70
CA LEU A 464 25.30 16.72 -9.11
C LEU A 464 25.48 15.20 -9.22
N ASN A 465 24.62 14.52 -9.99
CA ASN A 465 24.81 13.13 -10.37
C ASN A 465 25.05 13.06 -11.88
N LEU A 466 26.11 12.39 -12.28
CA LEU A 466 26.39 12.05 -13.68
C LEU A 466 25.98 10.59 -13.92
N LEU A 467 25.09 10.36 -14.88
CA LEU A 467 24.62 9.02 -15.25
C LEU A 467 25.05 8.70 -16.68
N PRO A 468 26.15 7.98 -16.88
CA PRO A 468 26.53 7.45 -18.19
C PRO A 468 25.36 6.68 -18.83
N THR A 469 25.06 7.05 -20.07
CA THR A 469 23.98 6.47 -20.88
C THR A 469 24.43 6.48 -22.36
N VAL A 470 23.50 6.26 -23.28
CA VAL A 470 23.77 6.32 -24.72
C VAL A 470 22.70 7.15 -25.44
N HIS A 471 23.12 7.80 -26.53
CA HIS A 471 22.22 8.36 -27.54
C HIS A 471 22.18 7.42 -28.73
N VAL A 472 21.00 7.13 -29.27
CA VAL A 472 20.80 6.15 -30.34
C VAL A 472 20.05 6.78 -31.49
N ARG A 473 20.51 6.51 -32.73
CA ARG A 473 19.85 6.89 -33.98
C ARG A 473 19.69 5.65 -34.87
N ASN A 474 18.84 5.73 -35.90
CA ASN A 474 18.81 4.66 -36.89
C ASN A 474 20.11 4.60 -37.72
N GLY A 475 20.27 3.57 -38.56
CA GLY A 475 21.46 3.41 -39.37
C GLY A 475 21.74 4.58 -40.33
N ARG A 476 20.70 5.35 -40.70
CA ARG A 476 20.83 6.56 -41.54
C ARG A 476 21.17 7.83 -40.75
N GLY A 477 21.11 7.76 -39.40
CA GLY A 477 21.36 8.90 -38.52
C GLY A 477 20.09 9.69 -38.14
N ASP A 478 18.87 9.21 -38.48
CA ASP A 478 17.63 9.85 -38.12
C ASP A 478 17.19 9.52 -36.71
N ARG A 479 16.27 10.33 -36.17
CA ARG A 479 15.67 10.08 -34.85
C ARG A 479 14.75 8.86 -34.90
N LEU A 480 14.79 8.08 -33.81
CA LEU A 480 13.86 6.96 -33.57
C LEU A 480 12.57 7.45 -32.93
N ASP A 481 11.50 6.69 -33.11
CA ASP A 481 10.30 6.83 -32.26
C ASP A 481 10.65 6.57 -30.78
N ARG A 482 9.79 7.03 -29.88
CA ARG A 482 10.04 7.02 -28.44
C ARG A 482 10.20 5.59 -27.89
N GLU A 483 9.42 4.65 -28.36
CA GLU A 483 9.39 3.27 -27.85
C GLU A 483 10.66 2.52 -28.29
N THR A 484 10.97 2.56 -29.59
CA THR A 484 12.17 1.97 -30.17
C THR A 484 13.43 2.59 -29.54
N TYR A 485 13.48 3.92 -29.40
CA TYR A 485 14.59 4.61 -28.75
C TYR A 485 14.82 4.08 -27.33
N GLN A 486 13.76 4.05 -26.47
CA GLN A 486 13.87 3.60 -25.10
C GLN A 486 14.27 2.12 -25.01
N SER A 487 13.74 1.27 -25.88
CA SER A 487 14.08 -0.14 -25.96
C SER A 487 15.58 -0.35 -26.26
N GLN A 488 16.13 0.38 -27.25
CA GLN A 488 17.55 0.27 -27.61
C GLN A 488 18.47 0.84 -26.51
N VAL A 489 18.12 1.99 -25.93
CA VAL A 489 18.87 2.55 -24.79
C VAL A 489 18.90 1.56 -23.63
N ASN A 490 17.75 1.00 -23.24
CA ASN A 490 17.67 0.01 -22.16
C ASN A 490 18.52 -1.23 -22.45
N ARG A 491 18.45 -1.77 -23.67
CA ARG A 491 19.25 -2.91 -24.11
C ARG A 491 20.76 -2.67 -23.93
N ILE A 492 21.25 -1.50 -24.35
CA ILE A 492 22.68 -1.18 -24.32
C ILE A 492 23.11 -0.84 -22.87
N VAL A 493 22.37 0.00 -22.17
CA VAL A 493 22.71 0.41 -20.80
C VAL A 493 22.68 -0.78 -19.85
N SER A 494 21.74 -1.72 -20.03
CA SER A 494 21.65 -2.93 -19.20
C SER A 494 22.86 -3.87 -19.34
N SER A 495 23.68 -3.71 -20.38
CA SER A 495 24.92 -4.47 -20.58
C SER A 495 26.18 -3.76 -20.07
N ILE A 496 26.06 -2.54 -19.54
CA ILE A 496 27.19 -1.77 -18.99
C ILE A 496 27.38 -2.20 -17.52
N TYR A 497 28.50 -2.85 -17.24
CA TYR A 497 28.83 -3.32 -15.88
C TYR A 497 29.83 -2.39 -15.20
N ASN A 498 30.19 -2.73 -13.98
CA ASN A 498 30.92 -1.91 -13.03
C ASN A 498 32.15 -1.20 -13.61
N GLN A 499 33.06 -1.94 -14.25
CA GLN A 499 34.28 -1.37 -14.81
C GLN A 499 34.00 -0.42 -16.00
N GLN A 500 33.17 -0.85 -16.93
CA GLN A 500 32.76 -0.03 -18.08
C GLN A 500 32.02 1.24 -17.65
N TYR A 501 31.19 1.12 -16.63
CA TYR A 501 30.47 2.28 -16.06
C TYR A 501 31.45 3.26 -15.43
N ASN A 502 32.45 2.77 -14.70
CA ASN A 502 33.49 3.59 -14.10
C ASN A 502 34.32 4.33 -15.16
N GLU A 503 34.70 3.64 -16.25
CA GLU A 503 35.43 4.26 -17.37
C GLU A 503 34.63 5.36 -18.04
N LYS A 504 33.34 5.11 -18.31
CA LYS A 504 32.43 6.12 -18.86
C LYS A 504 32.21 7.29 -17.92
N LEU A 505 32.05 7.04 -16.62
CA LEU A 505 31.91 8.09 -15.61
C LEU A 505 33.20 8.93 -15.56
N HIS A 506 34.36 8.30 -15.53
CA HIS A 506 35.67 8.98 -15.52
C HIS A 506 35.88 9.87 -16.75
N PHE A 507 35.46 9.43 -17.95
CA PHE A 507 35.49 10.26 -19.14
C PHE A 507 34.71 11.58 -18.93
N TRP A 508 33.45 11.50 -18.43
CA TRP A 508 32.66 12.70 -18.21
C TRP A 508 33.21 13.60 -17.08
N GLU A 509 33.79 13.00 -16.04
CA GLU A 509 34.49 13.72 -14.98
C GLU A 509 35.69 14.51 -15.56
N SER A 510 36.50 13.85 -16.35
CA SER A 510 37.77 14.41 -16.89
C SER A 510 37.55 15.64 -17.78
N LEU A 511 36.42 15.72 -18.47
CA LEU A 511 36.07 16.88 -19.31
C LEU A 511 36.00 18.19 -18.53
N CYS A 512 35.64 18.15 -17.29
CA CYS A 512 35.40 19.33 -16.45
C CYS A 512 36.30 19.37 -15.22
N LEU A 513 37.27 18.43 -15.11
CA LEU A 513 38.16 18.35 -13.96
C LEU A 513 39.25 19.42 -14.01
N THR A 514 39.26 20.31 -13.01
CA THR A 514 40.25 21.35 -12.83
C THR A 514 40.68 21.37 -11.36
N SER A 515 41.97 21.24 -11.09
CA SER A 515 42.55 21.25 -9.73
C SER A 515 41.88 20.28 -8.76
N GLY A 516 41.44 19.10 -9.26
CA GLY A 516 40.78 18.07 -8.45
C GLY A 516 39.30 18.29 -8.18
N LYS A 517 38.67 19.28 -8.81
CA LYS A 517 37.22 19.57 -8.72
C LYS A 517 36.63 19.61 -10.12
N MET A 518 35.37 19.28 -10.26
CA MET A 518 34.64 19.51 -11.49
C MET A 518 34.17 20.97 -11.50
N PHE A 519 34.55 21.70 -12.53
CA PHE A 519 34.30 23.11 -12.71
C PHE A 519 33.47 23.34 -13.96
N PHE A 520 32.35 24.06 -13.78
CA PHE A 520 31.43 24.44 -14.84
C PHE A 520 31.32 25.96 -14.87
N GLU A 521 31.49 26.54 -16.05
CA GLU A 521 31.49 28.00 -16.21
C GLU A 521 30.81 28.38 -17.52
N ASN A 522 30.05 29.49 -17.47
CA ASN A 522 29.50 30.14 -18.63
C ASN A 522 29.27 31.63 -18.33
N ASP A 523 29.76 32.55 -19.17
CA ASP A 523 29.46 33.98 -19.11
C ASP A 523 29.73 34.60 -17.72
N GLY A 524 30.88 34.26 -17.10
CA GLY A 524 31.30 34.78 -15.78
C GLY A 524 30.63 34.12 -14.56
N PHE A 525 29.68 33.21 -14.79
CA PHE A 525 29.03 32.40 -13.73
C PHE A 525 29.65 31.02 -13.65
N SER A 526 29.98 30.60 -12.45
CA SER A 526 30.64 29.32 -12.25
C SER A 526 30.12 28.55 -11.05
N ILE A 527 30.24 27.21 -11.11
CA ILE A 527 29.98 26.30 -9.99
C ILE A 527 31.03 25.20 -9.97
N SER A 528 31.50 24.87 -8.78
CA SER A 528 32.45 23.77 -8.58
C SER A 528 31.84 22.66 -7.72
N PHE A 529 32.20 21.41 -8.05
CA PHE A 529 31.78 20.22 -7.34
C PHE A 529 32.97 19.38 -6.92
N VAL A 530 32.94 18.88 -5.68
CA VAL A 530 33.90 17.92 -5.16
C VAL A 530 33.36 16.51 -5.27
N VAL A 531 34.21 15.54 -5.50
CA VAL A 531 33.82 14.13 -5.67
C VAL A 531 33.57 13.47 -4.32
N PRO A 532 32.34 13.06 -3.96
CA PRO A 532 32.09 12.23 -2.78
C PRO A 532 32.41 10.78 -3.08
N ALA A 533 32.91 10.09 -2.07
CA ALA A 533 33.05 8.63 -2.11
C ALA A 533 32.54 8.01 -0.82
N VAL A 534 32.06 6.79 -0.89
CA VAL A 534 31.70 6.00 0.29
C VAL A 534 32.94 5.31 0.76
N SER A 535 33.49 5.75 1.89
CA SER A 535 34.58 5.07 2.55
C SER A 535 34.03 3.97 3.45
N LEU A 536 34.61 2.82 3.35
CA LEU A 536 34.32 1.71 4.21
C LEU A 536 35.18 1.75 5.45
N GLY A 537 34.63 1.40 6.57
CA GLY A 537 35.21 1.35 7.90
C GLY A 537 36.64 0.81 7.99
N GLY A 538 37.57 1.61 7.55
CA GLY A 538 38.99 1.42 7.73
C GLY A 538 39.63 2.79 7.79
N ASN A 539 40.57 2.97 8.70
CA ASN A 539 41.36 4.21 8.88
C ASN A 539 42.18 4.62 7.64
N ASN A 540 41.51 4.78 6.48
CA ASN A 540 42.19 5.22 5.27
C ASN A 540 42.27 6.77 5.24
N ARG A 541 43.20 7.32 6.05
CA ARG A 541 43.53 8.76 6.12
C ARG A 541 44.11 9.35 4.81
N ARG A 542 44.24 8.55 3.76
CA ARG A 542 44.88 8.96 2.49
C ARG A 542 43.91 9.34 1.38
N ALA A 543 42.62 9.13 1.51
CA ALA A 543 41.67 9.50 0.44
C ALA A 543 41.18 10.94 0.63
N LYS A 544 41.42 11.78 -0.36
CA LYS A 544 40.85 13.15 -0.50
C LYS A 544 39.34 13.14 -0.82
N TRP A 545 38.58 12.16 -0.29
CA TRP A 545 37.23 11.88 -0.68
C TRP A 545 36.26 12.18 0.47
N LEU A 546 35.12 12.70 0.16
CA LEU A 546 34.06 12.89 1.16
C LEU A 546 33.48 11.53 1.57
N SER A 547 33.69 11.15 2.82
CA SER A 547 33.13 9.93 3.38
C SER A 547 31.65 10.13 3.72
N MET A 548 30.79 9.22 3.25
CA MET A 548 29.38 9.17 3.63
C MET A 548 29.13 7.97 4.57
N PRO A 549 28.38 8.16 5.67
CA PRO A 549 28.04 7.05 6.56
C PRO A 549 27.30 5.95 5.81
N SER A 550 27.84 4.74 5.88
CA SER A 550 27.29 3.58 5.15
C SER A 550 27.36 2.30 6.01
N CYS A 551 26.41 1.42 5.77
CA CYS A 551 26.38 0.10 6.40
C CYS A 551 25.76 -0.93 5.45
N LYS A 552 25.73 -2.20 5.86
CA LYS A 552 25.12 -3.30 5.14
C LYS A 552 24.19 -4.09 6.07
N TYR A 553 23.09 -4.54 5.50
CA TYR A 553 22.14 -5.47 6.15
C TYR A 553 22.24 -6.85 5.51
N GLU A 554 22.04 -7.87 6.32
CA GLU A 554 22.01 -9.25 5.87
C GLU A 554 20.80 -9.52 4.97
N GLU A 555 20.91 -10.55 4.14
CA GLU A 555 19.82 -11.01 3.28
C GLU A 555 18.72 -11.63 4.14
N PRO A 556 17.45 -11.21 3.99
CA PRO A 556 16.36 -11.77 4.78
C PRO A 556 16.15 -13.26 4.52
N LEU A 557 16.04 -14.03 5.61
CA LEU A 557 15.65 -15.43 5.58
C LEU A 557 14.14 -15.56 5.42
N MET A 558 13.71 -16.55 4.63
CA MET A 558 12.31 -16.94 4.49
C MET A 558 12.02 -18.19 5.29
N CYS A 559 10.93 -18.17 6.05
CA CYS A 559 10.46 -19.25 6.91
C CYS A 559 9.49 -20.18 6.17
N PHE A 560 9.58 -21.46 6.49
CA PHE A 560 8.71 -22.54 5.96
C PHE A 560 8.04 -23.32 7.10
N SER A 561 8.15 -22.82 8.32
CA SER A 561 7.44 -23.34 9.50
C SER A 561 7.38 -22.24 10.55
N ASP A 562 6.24 -22.09 11.22
CA ASP A 562 6.08 -21.17 12.33
C ASP A 562 6.58 -21.75 13.64
N THR A 563 6.66 -23.08 13.73
CA THR A 563 7.07 -23.81 14.94
C THR A 563 8.53 -24.23 14.94
N ASP A 564 9.11 -24.43 13.75
CA ASP A 564 10.48 -24.95 13.58
C ASP A 564 11.38 -23.90 12.91
N LYS A 565 12.08 -23.10 13.71
CA LYS A 565 12.98 -22.04 13.24
C LYS A 565 14.18 -22.53 12.42
N SER A 566 14.46 -23.84 12.39
CA SER A 566 15.51 -24.39 11.53
C SER A 566 15.12 -24.43 10.04
N LYS A 567 13.83 -24.35 9.73
CA LYS A 567 13.30 -24.39 8.37
C LYS A 567 13.29 -22.99 7.74
N GLN A 568 14.46 -22.42 7.59
CA GLN A 568 14.68 -21.10 7.01
C GLN A 568 15.75 -21.14 5.93
N THR A 569 15.64 -20.31 4.91
CA THR A 569 16.62 -20.18 3.84
C THR A 569 16.53 -18.83 3.14
N VAL A 570 17.64 -18.34 2.58
CA VAL A 570 17.62 -17.14 1.72
C VAL A 570 17.01 -17.43 0.35
N ASN A 571 16.98 -18.69 -0.10
CA ASN A 571 16.47 -19.11 -1.39
C ASN A 571 15.07 -19.74 -1.26
N GLN A 572 14.04 -18.96 -1.57
CA GLN A 572 12.65 -19.36 -1.40
C GLN A 572 12.31 -20.67 -2.14
N LEU A 573 12.84 -20.84 -3.35
CA LEU A 573 12.52 -22.02 -4.17
C LEU A 573 13.22 -23.28 -3.64
N LYS A 574 14.44 -23.16 -3.12
CA LYS A 574 15.10 -24.26 -2.40
C LYS A 574 14.32 -24.63 -1.13
N GLY A 575 13.85 -23.63 -0.40
CA GLY A 575 13.01 -23.85 0.78
C GLY A 575 11.73 -24.61 0.46
N LEU A 576 11.04 -24.25 -0.64
CA LEU A 576 9.87 -25.01 -1.10
C LEU A 576 10.19 -26.48 -1.44
N CYS A 577 11.33 -26.74 -2.09
CA CYS A 577 11.76 -28.12 -2.39
C CYS A 577 12.03 -28.92 -1.11
N GLN A 578 12.69 -28.30 -0.13
CA GLN A 578 13.14 -28.99 1.09
C GLN A 578 12.02 -29.17 2.11
N TYR A 579 11.24 -28.11 2.34
CA TYR A 579 10.29 -28.04 3.45
C TYR A 579 8.83 -28.04 3.01
N GLY A 580 8.55 -27.71 1.75
CA GLY A 580 7.22 -27.40 1.25
C GLY A 580 6.74 -26.01 1.65
N PRO A 581 5.52 -25.59 1.26
CA PRO A 581 4.91 -24.35 1.67
C PRO A 581 4.68 -24.28 3.17
N ILE A 582 4.74 -23.08 3.76
CA ILE A 582 4.60 -22.91 5.20
C ILE A 582 3.24 -23.41 5.72
N ASP A 583 2.18 -23.26 4.95
CA ASP A 583 0.84 -23.77 5.31
C ASP A 583 0.73 -25.30 5.34
N CYS A 584 1.76 -26.02 4.90
CA CYS A 584 1.90 -27.46 5.11
C CYS A 584 2.44 -27.80 6.50
N SER A 585 3.14 -26.89 7.15
CA SER A 585 3.73 -27.13 8.48
C SER A 585 2.69 -27.32 9.58
N TYR A 586 1.44 -26.87 9.36
CA TYR A 586 0.30 -27.01 10.27
C TYR A 586 -0.47 -28.32 10.13
N MET A 587 -0.09 -29.18 9.19
CA MET A 587 -0.85 -30.40 8.89
C MET A 587 -0.36 -31.58 9.71
N ARG A 588 -1.31 -32.41 10.17
CA ARG A 588 -0.99 -33.75 10.70
C ARG A 588 -0.39 -34.64 9.61
N SER A 589 0.55 -35.50 9.97
CA SER A 589 1.09 -36.51 9.08
C SER A 589 -0.04 -37.38 8.54
N GLY A 590 -0.12 -37.54 7.21
CA GLY A 590 -1.14 -38.34 6.55
C GLY A 590 -2.44 -37.61 6.18
N ALA A 591 -2.60 -36.33 6.52
CA ALA A 591 -3.76 -35.56 6.07
C ALA A 591 -3.68 -35.27 4.56
N THR A 592 -4.78 -35.59 3.82
CA THR A 592 -4.91 -35.25 2.39
C THR A 592 -5.46 -33.84 2.22
N ARG A 593 -4.88 -33.11 1.24
CA ARG A 593 -5.34 -31.76 0.87
C ARG A 593 -6.17 -31.81 -0.41
N PRO A 594 -7.22 -31.00 -0.54
CA PRO A 594 -7.95 -30.88 -1.80
C PRO A 594 -6.99 -30.45 -2.93
N SER A 595 -7.14 -31.03 -4.12
CA SER A 595 -6.38 -30.64 -5.31
C SER A 595 -6.60 -29.18 -5.64
N VAL A 596 -5.59 -28.54 -6.25
CA VAL A 596 -5.79 -27.28 -6.97
C VAL A 596 -6.41 -27.60 -8.31
N ARG A 597 -7.62 -27.11 -8.58
CA ARG A 597 -8.41 -27.44 -9.78
C ARG A 597 -8.35 -26.28 -10.76
N LEU A 598 -8.02 -26.58 -12.00
CA LEU A 598 -7.98 -25.60 -13.07
C LEU A 598 -9.20 -25.73 -13.98
N ALA A 599 -9.66 -24.58 -14.51
CA ALA A 599 -10.51 -24.50 -15.69
C ALA A 599 -9.72 -23.87 -16.84
N VAL A 600 -10.04 -24.18 -18.10
CA VAL A 600 -9.27 -23.72 -19.27
C VAL A 600 -10.17 -23.16 -20.35
N LEU A 601 -9.84 -21.94 -20.83
CA LEU A 601 -10.42 -21.34 -22.04
C LEU A 601 -9.31 -21.12 -23.07
N SER A 602 -9.41 -21.74 -24.24
CA SER A 602 -8.38 -21.72 -25.29
C SER A 602 -8.97 -21.80 -26.69
N PRO A 603 -8.28 -21.30 -27.72
CA PRO A 603 -8.61 -21.68 -29.09
C PRO A 603 -8.56 -23.19 -29.29
N ASP A 604 -9.45 -23.73 -30.14
CA ASP A 604 -9.54 -25.14 -30.46
C ASP A 604 -8.21 -25.74 -30.96
N ARG A 605 -7.52 -25.02 -31.83
CA ARG A 605 -6.22 -25.44 -32.40
C ARG A 605 -5.10 -25.52 -31.37
N ASP A 606 -5.19 -24.76 -30.26
CA ASP A 606 -4.15 -24.63 -29.25
C ASP A 606 -4.48 -25.41 -27.95
N MET A 607 -5.67 -26.00 -27.83
CA MET A 607 -6.13 -26.69 -26.63
C MET A 607 -5.18 -27.80 -26.18
N ASP A 608 -4.73 -28.68 -27.07
CA ASP A 608 -3.78 -29.75 -26.71
C ASP A 608 -2.44 -29.19 -26.22
N LYS A 609 -1.97 -28.11 -26.85
CA LYS A 609 -0.74 -27.46 -26.52
C LYS A 609 -0.78 -26.87 -25.10
N ILE A 610 -1.89 -26.19 -24.74
CA ILE A 610 -2.01 -25.61 -23.40
C ILE A 610 -2.23 -26.67 -22.33
N LEU A 611 -3.04 -27.70 -22.59
CA LEU A 611 -3.23 -28.80 -21.64
C LEU A 611 -1.92 -29.57 -21.41
N ALA A 612 -1.12 -29.82 -22.45
CA ALA A 612 0.20 -30.43 -22.31
C ALA A 612 1.14 -29.52 -21.48
N HIS A 613 1.12 -28.19 -21.69
CA HIS A 613 1.90 -27.25 -20.92
C HIS A 613 1.50 -27.23 -19.44
N LEU A 614 0.20 -27.25 -19.13
CA LEU A 614 -0.31 -27.32 -17.76
C LEU A 614 0.02 -28.66 -17.09
N ASN A 615 -0.09 -29.78 -17.80
CA ASN A 615 0.29 -31.10 -17.30
C ASN A 615 1.79 -31.22 -17.00
N ARG A 616 2.63 -30.45 -17.70
CA ARG A 616 4.06 -30.36 -17.40
C ARG A 616 4.36 -29.84 -15.99
N LEU A 617 3.43 -29.08 -15.39
CA LEU A 617 3.52 -28.68 -13.98
C LEU A 617 3.54 -29.88 -13.01
N ASN A 618 2.99 -31.02 -13.40
CA ASN A 618 2.99 -32.24 -12.59
C ASN A 618 4.25 -33.10 -12.80
N THR A 619 5.20 -32.66 -13.64
CA THR A 619 6.39 -33.42 -13.98
C THR A 619 7.67 -32.72 -13.52
N HIS A 620 8.74 -33.49 -13.39
CA HIS A 620 10.09 -32.93 -13.14
C HIS A 620 10.59 -32.17 -14.37
N VAL A 621 11.18 -30.97 -14.14
CA VAL A 621 11.79 -30.16 -15.19
C VAL A 621 13.18 -29.68 -14.76
N GLN A 622 14.20 -30.11 -15.51
CA GLN A 622 15.58 -29.80 -15.23
C GLN A 622 15.90 -28.31 -15.43
N ASN A 623 16.65 -27.70 -14.52
CA ASN A 623 17.17 -26.37 -14.67
C ASN A 623 18.27 -26.34 -15.76
N SER A 624 18.26 -25.28 -16.57
CA SER A 624 19.26 -25.03 -17.63
C SER A 624 20.66 -24.67 -17.11
N GLY A 625 20.82 -24.44 -15.80
CA GLY A 625 22.07 -24.02 -15.17
C GLY A 625 22.42 -22.54 -15.36
N ARG A 626 21.58 -21.75 -16.02
CA ARG A 626 21.81 -20.31 -16.26
C ARG A 626 21.64 -19.45 -15.02
N ASP A 627 20.63 -19.78 -14.19
CA ASP A 627 20.32 -19.08 -12.95
C ASP A 627 20.71 -19.97 -11.76
N ASN A 628 21.75 -19.60 -11.02
CA ASN A 628 22.31 -20.37 -9.91
C ASN A 628 21.39 -20.45 -8.65
N PHE A 629 20.36 -19.61 -8.56
CA PHE A 629 19.37 -19.67 -7.48
C PHE A 629 18.21 -20.62 -7.79
N LEU A 630 18.02 -21.00 -9.05
CA LEU A 630 16.89 -21.80 -9.51
C LEU A 630 17.19 -23.29 -9.31
N PRO A 631 16.47 -24.00 -8.41
CA PRO A 631 16.59 -25.46 -8.33
C PRO A 631 15.85 -26.12 -9.49
N HIS A 632 16.08 -27.43 -9.70
CA HIS A 632 15.21 -28.24 -10.56
C HIS A 632 13.78 -28.13 -10.08
N TYR A 633 12.82 -28.11 -11.01
CA TYR A 633 11.41 -28.14 -10.64
C TYR A 633 10.96 -29.61 -10.49
N GLU A 634 10.53 -29.99 -9.29
CA GLU A 634 10.28 -31.39 -8.94
C GLU A 634 8.85 -31.86 -9.25
N GLY A 635 8.02 -31.00 -9.84
CA GLY A 635 6.59 -31.24 -10.04
C GLY A 635 5.72 -30.69 -8.91
N PHE A 636 4.49 -30.33 -9.25
CA PHE A 636 3.61 -29.55 -8.38
C PHE A 636 3.34 -30.26 -7.04
N GLU A 637 2.99 -31.54 -7.07
CA GLU A 637 2.65 -32.28 -5.84
C GLU A 637 3.85 -32.44 -4.91
N ARG A 638 5.04 -32.69 -5.46
CA ARG A 638 6.27 -32.82 -4.67
C ARG A 638 6.65 -31.50 -3.98
N VAL A 639 6.53 -30.40 -4.71
CA VAL A 639 6.89 -29.05 -4.19
C VAL A 639 5.86 -28.56 -3.20
N TYR A 640 4.56 -28.67 -3.52
CA TYR A 640 3.50 -28.00 -2.73
C TYR A 640 2.73 -28.93 -1.80
N ARG A 641 3.07 -30.23 -1.78
CA ARG A 641 2.36 -31.23 -0.97
C ARG A 641 0.85 -31.23 -1.22
N ARG A 642 0.46 -30.92 -2.46
CA ARG A 642 -0.92 -30.79 -2.91
C ARG A 642 -0.98 -31.09 -4.41
N SER A 643 -1.90 -31.94 -4.86
CA SER A 643 -2.03 -32.28 -6.28
C SER A 643 -2.59 -31.11 -7.10
N LEU A 644 -2.28 -31.08 -8.40
CA LEU A 644 -2.83 -30.14 -9.39
C LEU A 644 -3.69 -30.92 -10.38
N SER A 645 -4.97 -30.60 -10.45
CA SER A 645 -5.93 -31.18 -11.39
C SER A 645 -6.04 -30.28 -12.62
N VAL A 646 -5.56 -30.77 -13.74
CA VAL A 646 -5.70 -30.15 -15.05
C VAL A 646 -6.90 -30.77 -15.74
N PRO A 647 -7.88 -30.00 -16.28
CA PRO A 647 -9.06 -30.58 -16.90
C PRO A 647 -8.72 -31.32 -18.18
N THR A 648 -9.57 -32.30 -18.55
CA THR A 648 -9.53 -33.00 -19.85
C THR A 648 -10.56 -32.40 -20.82
N LYS A 649 -10.43 -32.69 -22.10
CA LYS A 649 -11.37 -32.18 -23.12
C LYS A 649 -12.81 -32.71 -22.95
N GLU A 650 -12.97 -33.83 -22.25
CA GLU A 650 -14.27 -34.46 -21.96
C GLU A 650 -15.04 -33.65 -20.90
N GLN A 651 -14.34 -32.91 -20.05
CA GLN A 651 -14.92 -32.02 -19.00
C GLN A 651 -15.34 -30.68 -19.60
N ARG A 652 -16.40 -30.73 -20.45
CA ARG A 652 -16.82 -29.58 -21.28
C ARG A 652 -17.27 -28.36 -20.49
N ASP A 653 -17.62 -28.49 -19.22
CA ASP A 653 -18.05 -27.36 -18.36
C ASP A 653 -16.88 -26.51 -17.87
N ILE A 654 -15.68 -27.10 -17.74
CA ILE A 654 -14.47 -26.44 -17.25
C ILE A 654 -13.31 -26.43 -18.26
N CYS A 655 -13.48 -27.06 -19.45
CA CYS A 655 -12.49 -27.07 -20.53
C CYS A 655 -13.17 -26.66 -21.84
N ILE A 656 -13.17 -25.35 -22.13
CA ILE A 656 -13.90 -24.80 -23.28
C ILE A 656 -12.93 -24.36 -24.37
N SER A 657 -13.22 -24.80 -25.61
CA SER A 657 -12.50 -24.32 -26.79
C SER A 657 -13.39 -23.46 -27.69
N TYR A 658 -12.78 -22.61 -28.48
CA TYR A 658 -13.45 -21.76 -29.46
C TYR A 658 -12.64 -21.63 -30.74
N ASN A 659 -13.34 -21.36 -31.87
CA ASN A 659 -12.70 -21.23 -33.16
C ASN A 659 -11.95 -19.92 -33.31
N VAL A 660 -10.63 -19.99 -33.46
CA VAL A 660 -9.74 -18.83 -33.54
C VAL A 660 -10.02 -17.96 -34.78
N ASN A 661 -10.38 -18.55 -35.93
CA ASN A 661 -10.62 -17.82 -37.17
C ASN A 661 -11.86 -16.91 -37.10
N THR A 662 -12.84 -17.32 -36.30
CA THR A 662 -14.01 -16.48 -36.00
C THR A 662 -13.64 -15.30 -35.14
N ILE A 663 -12.70 -15.48 -34.22
CA ILE A 663 -12.25 -14.45 -33.28
C ILE A 663 -11.36 -13.40 -33.98
N LEU A 664 -10.45 -13.84 -34.86
CA LEU A 664 -9.53 -12.91 -35.57
C LEU A 664 -10.25 -11.94 -36.50
N LYS A 665 -11.52 -12.21 -36.86
CA LYS A 665 -12.37 -11.32 -37.66
C LYS A 665 -13.08 -10.26 -36.83
N LYS A 666 -13.01 -10.32 -35.50
CA LYS A 666 -13.67 -9.38 -34.59
C LYS A 666 -12.89 -8.09 -34.41
N THR A 667 -13.58 -7.03 -34.10
CA THR A 667 -12.98 -5.79 -33.57
C THR A 667 -12.44 -6.04 -32.14
N PRO A 668 -11.52 -5.22 -31.67
CA PRO A 668 -11.03 -5.33 -30.28
C PRO A 668 -12.14 -5.27 -29.22
N ALA A 669 -13.17 -4.46 -29.42
CA ALA A 669 -14.31 -4.36 -28.51
C ALA A 669 -15.16 -5.65 -28.51
N GLU A 670 -15.46 -6.20 -29.69
CA GLU A 670 -16.18 -7.47 -29.82
C GLU A 670 -15.38 -8.64 -29.23
N PHE A 671 -14.05 -8.62 -29.40
CA PHE A 671 -13.18 -9.62 -28.78
C PHE A 671 -13.21 -9.54 -27.25
N LEU A 672 -13.11 -8.34 -26.70
CA LEU A 672 -13.22 -8.14 -25.25
C LEU A 672 -14.57 -8.62 -24.73
N ALA A 673 -15.67 -8.28 -25.41
CA ALA A 673 -17.01 -8.73 -25.04
C ALA A 673 -17.16 -10.26 -25.12
N PHE A 674 -16.53 -10.92 -26.11
CA PHE A 674 -16.50 -12.38 -26.20
C PHE A 674 -15.78 -13.00 -25.01
N MET A 675 -14.60 -12.49 -24.63
CA MET A 675 -13.84 -13.01 -23.50
C MET A 675 -14.58 -12.79 -22.16
N LYS A 676 -15.25 -11.63 -22.01
CA LYS A 676 -16.10 -11.36 -20.84
C LYS A 676 -17.25 -12.37 -20.71
N ARG A 677 -17.95 -12.72 -21.81
CA ARG A 677 -18.97 -13.77 -21.81
C ARG A 677 -18.42 -15.15 -21.43
N GLY A 678 -17.19 -15.45 -21.84
CA GLY A 678 -16.50 -16.66 -21.38
C GLY A 678 -16.31 -16.67 -19.86
N ILE A 679 -15.89 -15.55 -19.27
CA ILE A 679 -15.75 -15.39 -17.82
C ILE A 679 -17.12 -15.49 -17.12
N ASP A 680 -18.19 -14.91 -17.68
CA ASP A 680 -19.55 -15.03 -17.15
C ASP A 680 -20.02 -16.48 -17.09
N TYR A 681 -19.76 -17.26 -18.15
CA TYR A 681 -20.06 -18.68 -18.14
C TYR A 681 -19.33 -19.42 -17.01
N TYR A 682 -18.01 -19.18 -16.84
CA TYR A 682 -17.25 -19.81 -15.77
C TYR A 682 -17.69 -19.36 -14.37
N SER A 683 -18.29 -18.18 -14.24
CA SER A 683 -18.82 -17.72 -12.94
C SER A 683 -20.00 -18.58 -12.45
N LEU A 684 -20.74 -19.20 -13.35
CA LEU A 684 -21.81 -20.14 -13.01
C LEU A 684 -21.27 -21.49 -12.54
N HIS A 685 -20.03 -21.82 -12.92
CA HIS A 685 -19.32 -23.06 -12.58
C HIS A 685 -18.19 -22.85 -11.56
N ALA A 686 -18.20 -21.74 -10.82
CA ALA A 686 -17.11 -21.36 -9.90
C ALA A 686 -16.86 -22.36 -8.75
N ALA A 687 -17.80 -23.26 -8.48
CA ALA A 687 -17.63 -24.35 -7.50
C ALA A 687 -16.74 -25.51 -8.02
N ASP A 688 -16.58 -25.64 -9.34
CA ASP A 688 -15.93 -26.80 -9.97
C ASP A 688 -14.42 -26.64 -10.13
N PHE A 689 -13.91 -25.40 -10.02
CA PHE A 689 -12.50 -25.06 -10.17
C PHE A 689 -12.05 -23.97 -9.19
N ASP A 690 -10.75 -23.82 -9.03
CA ASP A 690 -10.14 -22.78 -8.18
C ASP A 690 -9.55 -21.62 -8.99
N ILE A 691 -9.10 -21.90 -10.23
CA ILE A 691 -8.44 -20.90 -11.09
C ILE A 691 -8.86 -21.13 -12.55
N LEU A 692 -9.30 -20.06 -13.21
CA LEU A 692 -9.53 -20.05 -14.66
C LEU A 692 -8.23 -19.68 -15.38
N VAL A 693 -7.80 -20.55 -16.30
CA VAL A 693 -6.65 -20.31 -17.18
C VAL A 693 -7.18 -19.90 -18.56
N ILE A 694 -6.74 -18.72 -19.04
CA ILE A 694 -7.04 -18.27 -20.39
C ILE A 694 -5.74 -18.22 -21.20
N PHE A 695 -5.71 -18.94 -22.34
CA PHE A 695 -4.57 -18.93 -23.24
C PHE A 695 -4.67 -17.79 -24.27
N ILE A 696 -3.60 -17.02 -24.44
CA ILE A 696 -3.49 -15.90 -25.38
C ILE A 696 -2.42 -16.22 -26.42
N PRO A 697 -2.82 -16.67 -27.63
CA PRO A 697 -1.87 -16.93 -28.72
C PRO A 697 -1.25 -15.63 -29.27
N LYS A 698 -0.15 -15.79 -30.02
CA LYS A 698 0.56 -14.66 -30.63
C LYS A 698 -0.32 -13.84 -31.56
N ASP A 699 -1.23 -14.47 -32.28
CA ASP A 699 -2.13 -13.83 -33.25
C ASP A 699 -3.07 -12.80 -32.59
N PHE A 700 -3.26 -12.86 -31.27
CA PHE A 700 -4.05 -11.88 -30.51
C PHE A 700 -3.27 -10.61 -30.13
N ALA A 701 -2.06 -10.42 -30.67
CA ALA A 701 -1.28 -9.21 -30.45
C ALA A 701 -2.07 -7.89 -30.74
N PRO A 702 -2.90 -7.77 -31.81
CA PRO A 702 -3.69 -6.57 -32.08
C PRO A 702 -4.73 -6.26 -30.99
N PHE A 703 -5.17 -7.25 -30.24
CA PHE A 703 -6.17 -7.08 -29.18
C PHE A 703 -5.57 -6.72 -27.81
N ARG A 704 -4.25 -6.84 -27.65
CA ARG A 704 -3.59 -6.66 -26.34
C ARG A 704 -3.57 -5.20 -25.89
N THR A 705 -3.32 -4.28 -26.83
CA THR A 705 -3.27 -2.84 -26.60
C THR A 705 -4.06 -2.14 -27.69
N ALA A 706 -5.36 -2.03 -27.53
CA ALA A 706 -6.24 -1.45 -28.53
C ALA A 706 -6.59 0.01 -28.13
N SER A 707 -5.85 0.98 -28.64
CA SER A 707 -6.11 2.41 -28.43
C SER A 707 -7.51 2.87 -28.90
N VAL A 708 -8.16 2.07 -29.77
CA VAL A 708 -9.56 2.28 -30.20
C VAL A 708 -10.54 2.12 -29.03
N ILE A 709 -10.22 1.31 -27.99
CA ILE A 709 -11.06 1.15 -26.80
C ILE A 709 -10.75 2.28 -25.81
N SER A 710 -9.51 2.46 -25.47
CA SER A 710 -9.01 3.61 -24.68
C SER A 710 -7.50 3.75 -24.87
N PRO A 711 -6.92 4.96 -24.67
CA PRO A 711 -5.47 5.18 -24.78
C PRO A 711 -4.64 4.29 -23.86
N ASP A 712 -5.15 3.99 -22.66
CA ASP A 712 -4.49 3.17 -21.63
C ASP A 712 -4.96 1.70 -21.66
N PHE A 713 -5.70 1.25 -22.69
CA PHE A 713 -6.27 -0.11 -22.72
C PHE A 713 -5.22 -1.19 -22.68
N ASN A 714 -5.42 -2.15 -21.78
CA ASN A 714 -4.62 -3.37 -21.65
C ASN A 714 -5.54 -4.58 -21.42
N LEU A 715 -5.55 -5.51 -22.36
CA LEU A 715 -6.41 -6.71 -22.32
C LEU A 715 -6.21 -7.55 -21.06
N HIS A 716 -4.96 -7.76 -20.65
CA HIS A 716 -4.64 -8.51 -19.44
C HIS A 716 -5.29 -7.89 -18.21
N ASP A 717 -5.17 -6.59 -18.05
CA ASP A 717 -5.70 -5.87 -16.91
C ASP A 717 -7.23 -5.82 -16.95
N ALA A 718 -7.83 -5.57 -18.13
CA ALA A 718 -9.29 -5.55 -18.33
C ALA A 718 -9.95 -6.89 -18.00
N LEU A 719 -9.41 -8.01 -18.50
CA LEU A 719 -9.94 -9.34 -18.21
C LEU A 719 -9.78 -9.73 -16.74
N LYS A 720 -8.65 -9.35 -16.14
CA LYS A 720 -8.38 -9.65 -14.74
C LYS A 720 -9.32 -8.90 -13.80
N LEU A 721 -9.59 -7.63 -14.06
CA LEU A 721 -10.58 -6.84 -13.33
C LEU A 721 -11.98 -7.42 -13.45
N TYR A 722 -12.40 -7.74 -14.67
CA TYR A 722 -13.71 -8.33 -14.91
C TYR A 722 -13.88 -9.68 -14.19
N ALA A 723 -12.87 -10.54 -14.25
CA ALA A 723 -12.87 -11.82 -13.52
C ALA A 723 -12.93 -11.60 -11.99
N THR A 724 -12.24 -10.58 -11.48
CA THR A 724 -12.28 -10.20 -10.05
C THR A 724 -13.69 -9.78 -9.63
N GLU A 725 -14.40 -9.00 -10.44
CA GLU A 725 -15.79 -8.62 -10.20
C GLU A 725 -16.72 -9.84 -10.10
N LYS A 726 -16.46 -10.86 -10.93
CA LYS A 726 -17.21 -12.13 -10.93
C LYS A 726 -16.73 -13.14 -9.87
N GLY A 727 -15.76 -12.78 -9.03
CA GLY A 727 -15.20 -13.66 -8.00
C GLY A 727 -14.30 -14.78 -8.53
N ILE A 728 -13.79 -14.65 -9.76
CA ILE A 728 -12.94 -15.65 -10.43
C ILE A 728 -11.47 -15.23 -10.35
N LYS A 729 -10.61 -16.15 -9.91
CA LYS A 729 -9.17 -15.98 -9.97
C LYS A 729 -8.66 -16.38 -11.35
N LEU A 730 -8.08 -15.41 -12.05
CA LEU A 730 -7.67 -15.57 -13.45
C LEU A 730 -6.15 -15.74 -13.59
N GLN A 731 -5.74 -16.69 -14.44
CA GLN A 731 -4.36 -16.84 -14.91
C GLN A 731 -4.33 -16.73 -16.43
N LEU A 732 -3.69 -15.68 -16.95
CA LEU A 732 -3.44 -15.54 -18.37
C LEU A 732 -2.09 -16.18 -18.72
N ILE A 733 -2.06 -17.03 -19.76
CA ILE A 733 -0.85 -17.65 -20.28
C ILE A 733 -0.66 -17.24 -21.73
N GLU A 734 0.45 -16.60 -22.02
CA GLU A 734 0.83 -16.20 -23.37
C GLU A 734 1.63 -17.29 -24.06
N GLU A 735 1.52 -17.38 -25.37
CA GLU A 735 2.24 -18.37 -26.18
C GLU A 735 3.77 -18.31 -25.99
N LYS A 736 4.34 -17.13 -25.72
CA LYS A 736 5.78 -16.98 -25.42
C LYS A 736 6.22 -17.76 -24.17
N SER A 737 5.33 -17.95 -23.20
CA SER A 737 5.61 -18.73 -21.98
C SER A 737 5.64 -20.22 -22.29
N VAL A 738 4.71 -20.68 -23.13
CA VAL A 738 4.64 -22.09 -23.56
C VAL A 738 5.86 -22.50 -24.39
N ASN A 739 6.34 -21.60 -25.25
CA ASN A 739 7.49 -21.79 -26.13
C ASN A 739 8.82 -21.28 -25.51
N SER A 740 8.87 -21.08 -24.19
CA SER A 740 10.06 -20.53 -23.53
C SER A 740 11.29 -21.44 -23.70
N TYR A 741 12.44 -20.81 -23.90
CA TYR A 741 13.77 -21.48 -23.93
C TYR A 741 14.23 -21.94 -22.54
N ASP A 742 13.61 -21.46 -21.46
CA ASP A 742 13.84 -21.88 -20.08
C ASP A 742 12.54 -22.37 -19.42
N PRO A 743 12.15 -23.63 -19.71
CA PRO A 743 10.92 -24.18 -19.18
C PRO A 743 10.90 -24.29 -17.66
N CYS A 744 12.04 -24.58 -17.02
CA CYS A 744 12.12 -24.72 -15.56
C CYS A 744 11.71 -23.40 -14.87
N LYS A 745 12.20 -22.28 -15.37
CA LYS A 745 11.85 -20.94 -14.87
C LYS A 745 10.36 -20.63 -15.03
N VAL A 746 9.77 -21.03 -16.17
CA VAL A 746 8.34 -20.85 -16.41
C VAL A 746 7.52 -21.71 -15.45
N MET A 747 7.90 -22.99 -15.25
CA MET A 747 7.20 -23.87 -14.31
C MET A 747 7.24 -23.32 -12.88
N TRP A 748 8.37 -22.83 -12.41
CA TRP A 748 8.47 -22.19 -11.10
C TRP A 748 7.57 -20.95 -10.98
N GLY A 749 7.63 -20.01 -11.94
CA GLY A 749 6.81 -18.80 -11.91
C GLY A 749 5.31 -19.12 -11.96
N LEU A 750 4.89 -20.06 -12.81
CA LEU A 750 3.49 -20.44 -12.94
C LEU A 750 2.98 -21.20 -11.72
N SER A 751 3.74 -22.17 -11.22
CA SER A 751 3.32 -23.01 -10.10
C SER A 751 3.18 -22.23 -8.78
N THR A 752 4.12 -21.32 -8.48
CA THR A 752 4.04 -20.44 -7.30
C THR A 752 2.80 -19.55 -7.38
N SER A 753 2.52 -18.97 -8.55
CA SER A 753 1.34 -18.13 -8.78
C SER A 753 0.03 -18.92 -8.62
N LEU A 754 -0.06 -20.11 -9.22
CA LEU A 754 -1.25 -20.98 -9.12
C LEU A 754 -1.50 -21.43 -7.67
N TYR A 755 -0.44 -21.85 -6.96
CA TYR A 755 -0.57 -22.26 -5.57
C TYR A 755 -1.08 -21.12 -4.67
N ALA A 756 -0.49 -19.92 -4.80
CA ALA A 756 -0.91 -18.75 -4.04
C ALA A 756 -2.37 -18.33 -4.37
N LYS A 757 -2.77 -18.35 -5.65
CA LYS A 757 -4.14 -18.08 -6.09
C LYS A 757 -5.14 -19.11 -5.53
N ALA A 758 -4.74 -20.36 -5.40
CA ALA A 758 -5.55 -21.41 -4.77
C ALA A 758 -5.57 -21.33 -3.23
N THR A 759 -5.38 -20.13 -2.66
CA THR A 759 -5.36 -19.87 -1.21
C THR A 759 -4.17 -20.46 -0.45
N GLY A 760 -3.10 -20.86 -1.16
CA GLY A 760 -1.86 -21.31 -0.53
C GLY A 760 -1.05 -20.16 0.07
N VAL A 761 -0.29 -20.45 1.11
CA VAL A 761 0.73 -19.58 1.68
C VAL A 761 2.09 -20.26 1.48
N LEU A 762 2.96 -19.63 0.69
CA LEU A 762 4.21 -20.24 0.26
C LEU A 762 5.30 -20.18 1.34
N TRP A 763 5.63 -18.98 1.73
CA TRP A 763 6.63 -18.62 2.76
C TRP A 763 6.31 -17.27 3.33
N HIS A 764 6.88 -16.94 4.46
CA HIS A 764 6.98 -15.59 4.97
C HIS A 764 8.32 -15.38 5.71
N PRO A 765 8.82 -14.17 5.88
CA PRO A 765 9.96 -13.91 6.73
C PRO A 765 9.59 -13.99 8.21
N GLU A 766 10.56 -14.07 9.08
CA GLU A 766 10.35 -13.77 10.50
C GLU A 766 9.93 -12.30 10.65
N ALA A 767 8.86 -12.03 11.37
CA ALA A 767 8.40 -10.67 11.61
C ALA A 767 9.45 -9.87 12.41
N ILE A 768 9.80 -8.67 11.94
CA ILE A 768 10.76 -7.80 12.62
C ILE A 768 10.12 -7.20 13.89
N GLN A 769 8.85 -6.84 13.79
CA GLN A 769 8.01 -6.44 14.91
C GLN A 769 6.65 -7.10 14.75
N ASN A 770 6.22 -7.82 15.77
CA ASN A 770 4.88 -8.36 15.84
C ASN A 770 3.86 -7.22 15.96
N ASP A 771 2.60 -7.49 15.67
CA ASP A 771 1.49 -6.52 15.74
C ASP A 771 1.70 -5.27 14.84
N THR A 772 2.42 -5.45 13.73
CA THR A 772 2.66 -4.42 12.71
C THR A 772 1.86 -4.73 11.45
N ALA A 773 1.26 -3.72 10.84
CA ALA A 773 0.70 -3.80 9.50
C ALA A 773 1.49 -2.92 8.53
N TYR A 774 1.61 -3.38 7.28
CA TYR A 774 2.23 -2.61 6.21
C TYR A 774 1.17 -2.20 5.19
N ILE A 775 1.21 -0.94 4.77
CA ILE A 775 0.28 -0.39 3.78
C ILE A 775 1.08 0.22 2.63
N GLY A 776 0.68 -0.07 1.40
CA GLY A 776 1.21 0.57 0.20
C GLY A 776 0.16 1.50 -0.41
N ILE A 777 0.51 2.75 -0.71
CA ILE A 777 -0.38 3.71 -1.36
C ILE A 777 0.16 4.06 -2.74
N SER A 778 -0.73 4.03 -3.74
CA SER A 778 -0.49 4.55 -5.08
C SER A 778 -1.74 5.26 -5.59
N TYR A 779 -1.57 6.08 -6.64
CA TYR A 779 -2.67 6.78 -7.27
C TYR A 779 -2.75 6.43 -8.75
N ALA A 780 -3.97 6.23 -9.25
CA ALA A 780 -4.28 6.27 -10.66
C ALA A 780 -4.97 7.59 -10.98
N PHE A 781 -4.42 8.34 -11.90
CA PHE A 781 -5.01 9.60 -12.36
C PHE A 781 -5.25 9.53 -13.86
N SER A 782 -6.47 9.88 -14.29
CA SER A 782 -6.84 10.05 -15.68
C SER A 782 -7.17 11.52 -15.93
N GLU A 783 -6.36 12.20 -16.75
CA GLU A 783 -6.59 13.60 -17.11
C GLU A 783 -7.88 13.75 -17.91
N GLU A 784 -8.19 12.80 -18.79
CA GLU A 784 -9.40 12.82 -19.63
C GLU A 784 -10.68 12.70 -18.80
N LYS A 785 -10.69 11.80 -17.81
CA LYS A 785 -11.86 11.55 -16.95
C LYS A 785 -11.86 12.40 -15.69
N ARG A 786 -10.79 13.13 -15.38
CA ARG A 786 -10.57 13.86 -14.10
C ARG A 786 -10.84 13.02 -12.86
N ILE A 787 -10.59 11.73 -12.96
CA ILE A 787 -10.79 10.76 -11.87
C ILE A 787 -9.45 10.45 -11.26
N CYS A 788 -9.36 10.58 -9.93
CA CYS A 788 -8.25 10.08 -9.14
C CYS A 788 -8.72 8.90 -8.29
N ILE A 789 -7.95 7.83 -8.30
CA ILE A 789 -8.25 6.62 -7.53
C ILE A 789 -7.10 6.39 -6.58
N GLY A 790 -7.41 6.36 -5.29
CA GLY A 790 -6.50 5.89 -4.26
C GLY A 790 -6.50 4.37 -4.25
N CYS A 791 -5.33 3.80 -4.44
CA CYS A 791 -5.10 2.36 -4.40
C CYS A 791 -4.25 2.04 -3.19
N SER A 792 -4.75 1.28 -2.24
CA SER A 792 -3.99 0.86 -1.08
C SER A 792 -4.11 -0.63 -0.84
N GLN A 793 -3.04 -1.21 -0.32
CA GLN A 793 -2.98 -2.62 0.03
C GLN A 793 -2.47 -2.80 1.44
N LEU A 794 -3.18 -3.62 2.19
CA LEU A 794 -2.89 -3.98 3.57
C LEU A 794 -2.16 -5.33 3.61
N PHE A 795 -1.09 -5.38 4.41
CA PHE A 795 -0.30 -6.57 4.70
C PHE A 795 -0.15 -6.76 6.22
N ASP A 796 -0.01 -7.99 6.66
CA ASP A 796 0.30 -8.31 8.05
C ASP A 796 1.79 -8.12 8.40
N SER A 797 2.16 -8.43 9.64
CA SER A 797 3.52 -8.29 10.16
C SER A 797 4.57 -9.14 9.43
N THR A 798 4.15 -10.18 8.73
CA THR A 798 5.02 -11.03 7.91
C THR A 798 5.10 -10.57 6.44
N GLY A 799 4.34 -9.54 6.06
CA GLY A 799 4.24 -9.08 4.68
C GLY A 799 3.32 -9.96 3.82
N THR A 800 2.47 -10.77 4.45
CA THR A 800 1.41 -11.50 3.75
C THR A 800 0.26 -10.54 3.44
N GLY A 801 -0.19 -10.50 2.18
CA GLY A 801 -1.28 -9.63 1.76
C GLY A 801 -2.61 -10.03 2.40
N ILE A 802 -3.35 -9.05 2.89
CA ILE A 802 -4.68 -9.24 3.49
C ILE A 802 -5.74 -8.75 2.51
N ARG A 803 -5.82 -7.44 2.28
CA ARG A 803 -6.87 -6.79 1.47
C ARG A 803 -6.30 -5.69 0.60
N MET A 804 -6.99 -5.45 -0.49
CA MET A 804 -6.80 -4.27 -1.34
C MET A 804 -8.04 -3.40 -1.29
N VAL A 805 -7.85 -2.10 -1.15
CA VAL A 805 -8.92 -1.10 -1.15
C VAL A 805 -8.69 -0.15 -2.31
N LEU A 806 -9.73 0.02 -3.13
CA LEU A 806 -9.78 0.97 -4.24
C LEU A 806 -10.85 2.01 -3.93
N ARG A 807 -10.46 3.28 -3.85
CA ARG A 807 -11.38 4.37 -3.51
C ARG A 807 -11.31 5.50 -4.52
N LYS A 808 -12.46 5.96 -4.96
CA LYS A 808 -12.56 7.17 -5.78
C LYS A 808 -12.29 8.38 -4.90
N ILE A 809 -11.32 9.21 -5.31
CA ILE A 809 -10.96 10.44 -4.63
C ILE A 809 -11.63 11.59 -5.35
N ASN A 810 -12.53 12.27 -4.66
CA ASN A 810 -13.20 13.45 -5.17
C ASN A 810 -12.33 14.69 -4.86
N ASN A 811 -12.11 15.55 -5.86
CA ASN A 811 -11.33 16.79 -5.73
C ASN A 811 -9.91 16.58 -5.15
N PRO A 812 -9.04 15.77 -5.79
CA PRO A 812 -7.67 15.58 -5.32
C PRO A 812 -6.90 16.91 -5.29
N ILE A 813 -5.94 17.01 -4.38
CA ILE A 813 -4.98 18.10 -4.39
C ILE A 813 -3.95 17.80 -5.46
N LEU A 814 -3.79 18.68 -6.44
CA LEU A 814 -2.80 18.52 -7.51
C LEU A 814 -1.60 19.40 -7.22
N LEU A 815 -0.44 18.80 -7.01
CA LEU A 815 0.85 19.49 -6.89
C LEU A 815 1.72 19.18 -8.12
N GLY A 816 2.19 20.23 -8.78
CA GLY A 816 2.85 20.12 -10.06
C GLY A 816 1.87 19.78 -11.19
N ARG A 817 2.36 19.21 -12.32
CA ARG A 817 1.52 18.97 -13.51
C ARG A 817 0.63 17.74 -13.41
N SER A 818 0.88 16.77 -12.52
CA SER A 818 0.16 15.49 -12.55
C SER A 818 0.22 14.62 -11.29
N ASN A 819 0.70 15.12 -10.16
CA ASN A 819 0.74 14.31 -8.93
C ASN A 819 -0.48 14.59 -8.06
N PRO A 820 -1.44 13.65 -7.99
CA PRO A 820 -2.59 13.77 -7.12
C PRO A 820 -2.23 13.40 -5.67
N TYR A 821 -2.92 14.04 -4.73
CA TYR A 821 -2.83 13.74 -3.30
C TYR A 821 -4.22 13.74 -2.68
N MET A 822 -4.40 12.96 -1.62
CA MET A 822 -5.65 12.92 -0.87
C MET A 822 -5.82 14.17 0.00
N ARG A 823 -7.07 14.61 0.14
CA ARG A 823 -7.49 15.50 1.20
C ARG A 823 -7.49 14.77 2.54
N GLU A 824 -7.56 15.52 3.61
CA GLU A 824 -7.57 14.97 4.98
C GLU A 824 -8.70 13.95 5.18
N ASP A 825 -9.92 14.26 4.74
CA ASP A 825 -11.07 13.38 4.89
C ASP A 825 -10.95 12.09 4.08
N ASP A 826 -10.45 12.17 2.83
CA ASP A 826 -10.23 11.00 2.00
C ASP A 826 -9.16 10.09 2.60
N ALA A 827 -8.06 10.67 3.10
CA ALA A 827 -6.98 9.93 3.73
C ALA A 827 -7.47 9.25 5.02
N ARG A 828 -8.19 9.99 5.87
CA ARG A 828 -8.78 9.44 7.09
C ARG A 828 -9.73 8.29 6.80
N SER A 829 -10.67 8.48 5.89
CA SER A 829 -11.67 7.48 5.55
C SER A 829 -11.06 6.20 4.97
N MET A 830 -10.12 6.33 4.02
CA MET A 830 -9.42 5.18 3.43
C MET A 830 -8.62 4.40 4.48
N MET A 831 -7.91 5.09 5.36
CA MET A 831 -7.08 4.45 6.38
C MET A 831 -7.93 3.81 7.49
N THR A 832 -9.06 4.41 7.86
CA THR A 832 -10.01 3.79 8.80
C THR A 832 -10.57 2.50 8.23
N GLU A 833 -10.94 2.47 6.95
CA GLU A 833 -11.40 1.26 6.29
C GLU A 833 -10.34 0.15 6.30
N LEU A 834 -9.07 0.48 6.01
CA LEU A 834 -7.98 -0.51 6.08
C LEU A 834 -7.75 -1.04 7.49
N ARG A 835 -7.85 -0.18 8.52
CA ARG A 835 -7.77 -0.60 9.92
C ARG A 835 -8.90 -1.56 10.29
N GLU A 836 -10.12 -1.28 9.87
CA GLU A 836 -11.25 -2.18 10.07
C GLU A 836 -11.07 -3.51 9.34
N GLN A 837 -10.59 -3.48 8.09
CA GLN A 837 -10.27 -4.71 7.34
C GLN A 837 -9.20 -5.57 8.03
N TYR A 838 -8.21 -4.95 8.67
CA TYR A 838 -7.23 -5.67 9.48
C TYR A 838 -7.90 -6.45 10.61
N TYR A 839 -8.77 -5.80 11.38
CA TYR A 839 -9.45 -6.43 12.51
C TYR A 839 -10.49 -7.48 12.08
N HIS A 840 -11.20 -7.25 10.97
CA HIS A 840 -12.09 -8.27 10.40
C HIS A 840 -11.34 -9.52 9.92
N SER A 841 -10.11 -9.36 9.45
CA SER A 841 -9.29 -10.49 8.98
C SER A 841 -8.70 -11.28 10.14
N ALA A 842 -8.35 -10.61 11.23
CA ALA A 842 -7.75 -11.17 12.43
C ALA A 842 -8.35 -10.53 13.69
N PRO A 843 -9.59 -10.90 14.07
CA PRO A 843 -10.38 -10.19 15.08
C PRO A 843 -9.70 -10.09 16.45
N VAL A 844 -8.97 -11.10 16.87
CA VAL A 844 -8.32 -11.14 18.19
C VAL A 844 -6.90 -10.54 18.19
N ASN A 845 -6.35 -10.20 17.03
CA ASN A 845 -5.01 -9.63 16.94
C ASN A 845 -5.01 -8.14 17.32
N THR A 846 -3.95 -7.71 17.98
CA THR A 846 -3.73 -6.30 18.32
C THR A 846 -2.87 -5.65 17.25
N LEU A 847 -3.30 -4.51 16.71
CA LEU A 847 -2.47 -3.66 15.86
C LEU A 847 -1.82 -2.58 16.70
N ARG A 848 -0.51 -2.58 16.83
CA ARG A 848 0.26 -1.60 17.62
C ARG A 848 1.02 -0.61 16.75
N ARG A 849 1.38 -1.02 15.53
CA ARG A 849 2.17 -0.21 14.62
C ARG A 849 1.68 -0.36 13.18
N VAL A 850 1.69 0.73 12.42
CA VAL A 850 1.44 0.72 10.98
C VAL A 850 2.57 1.42 10.24
N VAL A 851 3.04 0.83 9.16
CA VAL A 851 4.06 1.38 8.27
C VAL A 851 3.45 1.64 6.91
N ILE A 852 3.44 2.88 6.47
CA ILE A 852 2.82 3.28 5.21
C ILE A 852 3.88 3.67 4.20
N HIS A 853 3.93 2.95 3.09
CA HIS A 853 4.84 3.18 1.98
C HIS A 853 4.14 3.92 0.84
N LYS A 854 4.79 4.92 0.30
CA LYS A 854 4.30 5.73 -0.84
C LYS A 854 5.47 6.14 -1.73
N THR A 855 5.24 6.28 -3.03
CA THR A 855 6.31 6.71 -3.96
C THR A 855 6.48 8.23 -4.02
N THR A 856 5.38 8.97 -3.85
CA THR A 856 5.38 10.45 -3.76
C THR A 856 5.55 10.91 -2.31
N PRO A 857 5.95 12.16 -2.06
CA PRO A 857 5.99 12.72 -0.71
C PRO A 857 4.61 12.68 -0.04
N PHE A 858 4.57 12.69 1.28
CA PHE A 858 3.34 12.93 2.03
C PHE A 858 3.14 14.43 2.22
N ILE A 859 1.92 14.92 1.96
CA ILE A 859 1.53 16.30 2.24
C ILE A 859 0.85 16.39 3.61
N ARG A 860 0.69 17.60 4.12
CA ARG A 860 0.15 17.85 5.46
C ARG A 860 -1.24 17.23 5.65
N GLU A 861 -2.12 17.43 4.68
CA GLU A 861 -3.50 16.95 4.70
C GLU A 861 -3.55 15.41 4.79
N GLU A 862 -2.75 14.72 3.99
CA GLU A 862 -2.65 13.25 4.07
C GLU A 862 -2.15 12.79 5.43
N ILE A 863 -1.10 13.43 5.96
CA ILE A 863 -0.52 13.07 7.25
C ILE A 863 -1.55 13.24 8.35
N THR A 864 -2.27 14.37 8.37
CA THR A 864 -3.31 14.63 9.36
C THR A 864 -4.42 13.57 9.33
N GLY A 865 -4.97 13.27 8.16
CA GLY A 865 -6.00 12.24 8.00
C GLY A 865 -5.54 10.84 8.38
N ILE A 866 -4.30 10.47 8.05
CA ILE A 866 -3.71 9.18 8.41
C ILE A 866 -3.55 9.06 9.94
N MET A 867 -3.01 10.09 10.59
CA MET A 867 -2.81 10.09 12.04
C MET A 867 -4.12 10.00 12.82
N GLN A 868 -5.17 10.67 12.35
CA GLN A 868 -6.51 10.55 12.93
C GLN A 868 -7.08 9.14 12.78
N ALA A 869 -6.90 8.51 11.61
CA ALA A 869 -7.36 7.16 11.35
C ALA A 869 -6.68 6.12 12.25
N PHE A 870 -5.42 6.29 12.57
CA PHE A 870 -4.64 5.38 13.42
C PHE A 870 -4.37 5.94 14.83
N SER A 871 -5.30 6.71 15.37
CA SER A 871 -5.22 7.21 16.73
C SER A 871 -4.90 6.08 17.72
N GLY A 872 -3.91 6.27 18.60
CA GLY A 872 -3.47 5.28 19.56
C GLY A 872 -2.56 4.17 19.00
N ILE A 873 -2.21 4.20 17.72
CA ILE A 873 -1.33 3.26 17.02
C ILE A 873 -0.08 4.00 16.56
N GLU A 874 1.10 3.39 16.67
CA GLU A 874 2.33 3.96 16.13
C GLU A 874 2.29 4.01 14.60
N VAL A 875 2.57 5.19 14.01
CA VAL A 875 2.52 5.39 12.57
C VAL A 875 3.90 5.75 12.03
N GLU A 876 4.35 5.01 11.03
CA GLU A 876 5.55 5.30 10.24
C GLU A 876 5.14 5.67 8.81
N LEU A 877 5.46 6.89 8.36
CA LEU A 877 5.21 7.35 7.00
C LEU A 877 6.53 7.42 6.23
N VAL A 878 6.66 6.55 5.23
CA VAL A 878 7.91 6.34 4.51
C VAL A 878 7.70 6.50 3.01
N GLN A 879 8.33 7.51 2.43
CA GLN A 879 8.44 7.63 0.98
C GLN A 879 9.55 6.71 0.49
N ILE A 880 9.27 5.93 -0.57
CA ILE A 880 10.23 5.06 -1.24
C ILE A 880 10.20 5.37 -2.74
N GLN A 881 11.26 6.02 -3.23
CA GLN A 881 11.40 6.35 -4.65
C GLN A 881 12.21 5.25 -5.34
N ASP A 882 11.68 4.69 -6.40
CA ASP A 882 12.34 3.67 -7.24
C ASP A 882 13.18 4.27 -8.38
N TYR A 883 12.94 5.52 -8.74
CA TYR A 883 13.76 6.26 -9.66
C TYR A 883 14.70 7.18 -8.87
N CYS A 884 15.98 6.85 -8.91
CA CYS A 884 17.03 7.58 -8.21
C CYS A 884 18.23 7.77 -9.14
N SER A 885 18.79 8.97 -9.15
CA SER A 885 19.96 9.31 -9.95
C SER A 885 21.28 8.80 -9.35
N TRP A 886 21.24 8.20 -8.17
CA TRP A 886 22.42 7.68 -7.50
C TRP A 886 22.80 6.30 -8.05
N ARG A 887 24.12 6.10 -8.22
CA ARG A 887 24.72 4.81 -8.58
C ARG A 887 25.96 4.59 -7.74
N GLY A 888 26.22 3.33 -7.39
CA GLY A 888 27.44 2.94 -6.69
C GLY A 888 28.30 2.02 -7.54
N ILE A 889 29.59 2.33 -7.62
CA ILE A 889 30.59 1.51 -8.29
C ILE A 889 31.41 0.83 -7.20
N ARG A 890 31.39 -0.51 -7.16
CA ARG A 890 32.11 -1.29 -6.17
C ARG A 890 33.57 -1.52 -6.61
N PHE A 891 34.47 -1.24 -5.68
CA PHE A 891 35.89 -1.55 -5.81
C PHE A 891 36.29 -2.61 -4.77
N GLY A 892 37.50 -3.16 -4.89
CA GLY A 892 38.14 -3.96 -3.84
C GLY A 892 38.66 -3.10 -2.70
N ALA A 893 39.68 -3.56 -2.01
CA ALA A 893 40.30 -2.83 -0.91
C ALA A 893 41.09 -1.60 -1.36
N ASP A 894 41.47 -1.53 -2.65
CA ASP A 894 42.29 -0.43 -3.23
C ASP A 894 41.39 0.43 -4.16
N PRO A 895 40.96 1.62 -3.71
CA PRO A 895 40.17 2.48 -4.54
C PRO A 895 41.00 3.10 -5.67
N GLY A 896 40.57 2.95 -6.90
CA GLY A 896 41.09 3.71 -8.02
C GLY A 896 41.76 2.97 -9.16
N LYS A 897 41.99 1.67 -9.05
CA LYS A 897 42.61 0.90 -10.14
C LYS A 897 41.62 0.17 -11.01
N THR A 898 40.89 -0.80 -10.47
CA THR A 898 39.94 -1.59 -11.24
C THR A 898 38.70 -1.84 -10.43
N ALA A 899 37.54 -1.51 -11.00
CA ALA A 899 36.28 -1.81 -10.37
C ALA A 899 36.07 -3.32 -10.27
N TYR A 900 35.38 -3.76 -9.21
CA TYR A 900 35.08 -5.17 -8.96
C TYR A 900 34.17 -5.72 -10.06
N GLY A 901 34.33 -6.98 -10.44
CA GLY A 901 33.54 -7.61 -11.50
C GLY A 901 32.04 -7.62 -11.27
N PHE A 902 31.62 -7.66 -9.98
CA PHE A 902 30.21 -7.62 -9.58
C PHE A 902 29.84 -6.27 -8.97
N PRO A 903 28.57 -5.82 -9.13
CA PRO A 903 28.13 -4.54 -8.63
C PRO A 903 28.03 -4.49 -7.10
N VAL A 904 27.50 -3.39 -6.58
CA VAL A 904 27.21 -3.17 -5.15
C VAL A 904 26.39 -4.31 -4.58
N LYS A 905 26.67 -4.70 -3.36
CA LYS A 905 25.91 -5.72 -2.64
C LYS A 905 24.51 -5.22 -2.31
N ARG A 906 23.53 -6.10 -2.44
CA ARG A 906 22.18 -5.89 -1.90
C ARG A 906 22.28 -5.76 -0.38
N GLY A 907 21.40 -4.93 0.19
CA GLY A 907 21.41 -4.62 1.62
C GLY A 907 22.33 -3.45 2.01
N MET A 908 23.15 -2.94 1.08
CA MET A 908 23.93 -1.74 1.36
C MET A 908 23.02 -0.52 1.55
N ALA A 909 23.32 0.30 2.55
CA ALA A 909 22.65 1.57 2.80
C ALA A 909 23.65 2.71 2.99
N VAL A 910 23.27 3.91 2.55
CA VAL A 910 24.07 5.15 2.69
C VAL A 910 23.17 6.23 3.24
N LYS A 911 23.53 6.80 4.39
CA LYS A 911 22.81 7.93 4.98
C LYS A 911 23.06 9.19 4.17
N LEU A 912 21.98 9.89 3.77
CA LEU A 912 22.07 11.15 3.06
C LEU A 912 21.90 12.34 4.02
N ASP A 913 20.81 12.35 4.78
CA ASP A 913 20.49 13.43 5.70
C ASP A 913 19.83 12.91 6.98
N ARG A 914 19.20 13.82 7.76
CA ARG A 914 18.50 13.47 9.00
C ARG A 914 17.38 12.45 8.79
N ASP A 915 16.67 12.55 7.67
CA ASP A 915 15.40 11.85 7.42
C ASP A 915 15.49 10.86 6.28
N SER A 916 16.60 10.81 5.52
CA SER A 916 16.69 10.01 4.31
C SER A 916 18.00 9.21 4.19
N PHE A 917 17.86 8.08 3.48
CA PHE A 917 18.99 7.21 3.14
C PHE A 917 18.74 6.51 1.80
N LEU A 918 19.83 6.07 1.18
CA LEU A 918 19.82 5.18 0.02
C LEU A 918 19.84 3.73 0.51
N LEU A 919 19.05 2.85 -0.13
CA LEU A 919 19.05 1.41 0.16
C LEU A 919 19.12 0.61 -1.14
N TRP A 920 20.16 -0.20 -1.32
CA TRP A 920 20.27 -1.11 -2.46
C TRP A 920 19.45 -2.37 -2.22
N THR A 921 18.20 -2.38 -2.62
CA THR A 921 17.34 -3.56 -2.66
C THR A 921 17.60 -4.44 -3.87
N HIS A 922 18.27 -3.90 -4.88
CA HIS A 922 18.77 -4.61 -6.04
C HIS A 922 20.29 -4.54 -6.06
N GLY A 923 20.97 -5.69 -6.10
CA GLY A 923 22.42 -5.78 -6.04
C GLY A 923 22.90 -7.22 -5.93
N CYS A 924 24.19 -7.39 -5.76
CA CYS A 924 24.80 -8.71 -5.64
C CYS A 924 24.46 -9.36 -4.28
N VAL A 925 23.97 -10.59 -4.31
CA VAL A 925 23.75 -11.41 -3.12
C VAL A 925 24.82 -12.48 -3.05
N ILE A 926 25.59 -12.47 -1.94
CA ILE A 926 26.62 -13.47 -1.65
C ILE A 926 26.15 -14.26 -0.43
N HIS A 927 25.81 -15.53 -0.61
CA HIS A 927 25.39 -16.40 0.48
C HIS A 927 25.81 -17.85 0.21
N PRO A 928 26.19 -18.64 1.23
CA PRO A 928 26.61 -20.03 1.07
C PRO A 928 25.57 -20.94 0.40
N GLU A 929 24.29 -20.67 0.58
CA GLU A 929 23.19 -21.42 -0.04
C GLU A 929 23.06 -21.19 -1.56
N LEU A 930 23.63 -20.12 -2.08
CA LEU A 930 23.65 -19.83 -3.52
C LEU A 930 24.89 -20.53 -4.12
N SER A 931 24.69 -21.77 -4.57
CA SER A 931 25.78 -22.62 -5.10
C SER A 931 26.43 -22.04 -6.34
N GLY A 932 27.75 -22.12 -6.39
CA GLY A 932 28.60 -21.77 -7.53
C GLY A 932 29.56 -20.62 -7.25
N PRO A 933 30.56 -20.39 -8.08
CA PRO A 933 31.56 -19.34 -7.93
C PRO A 933 30.97 -17.92 -8.17
N HIS A 934 29.71 -17.85 -8.58
CA HIS A 934 29.07 -16.62 -8.98
C HIS A 934 27.99 -16.21 -7.98
N ASN A 935 28.09 -14.98 -7.52
CA ASN A 935 27.08 -14.31 -6.71
C ASN A 935 25.79 -14.17 -7.52
N TYR A 936 24.65 -14.27 -6.86
CA TYR A 936 23.39 -13.97 -7.53
C TYR A 936 23.28 -12.47 -7.83
N TYR A 937 23.15 -12.16 -9.09
CA TYR A 937 22.81 -10.84 -9.59
C TYR A 937 22.05 -10.97 -10.91
N LYS A 938 20.89 -10.36 -11.00
CA LYS A 938 20.08 -10.36 -12.24
C LYS A 938 20.74 -9.45 -13.27
N SER A 939 21.63 -10.00 -14.09
CA SER A 939 22.56 -9.32 -14.97
C SER A 939 21.94 -8.43 -16.06
N SER A 940 20.63 -8.53 -16.29
CA SER A 940 19.94 -7.76 -17.33
C SER A 940 19.67 -6.30 -16.95
N ARG A 941 20.20 -5.78 -15.85
CA ARG A 941 19.92 -4.42 -15.34
C ARG A 941 21.15 -3.51 -15.19
N GLY A 942 22.34 -3.92 -15.68
CA GLY A 942 23.55 -3.10 -15.56
C GLY A 942 23.90 -2.78 -14.11
N ILE A 943 24.20 -1.51 -13.80
CA ILE A 943 24.48 -1.05 -12.44
C ILE A 943 23.18 -0.85 -11.65
N PRO A 944 23.02 -1.45 -10.45
CA PRO A 944 21.83 -1.31 -9.65
C PRO A 944 21.64 0.11 -9.12
N ALA A 945 20.43 0.64 -9.27
CA ALA A 945 20.02 1.86 -8.60
C ALA A 945 19.53 1.54 -7.17
N PRO A 946 19.86 2.35 -6.15
CA PRO A 946 19.25 2.24 -4.84
C PRO A 946 17.81 2.77 -4.86
N LEU A 947 17.05 2.43 -3.85
CA LEU A 947 15.85 3.16 -3.47
C LEU A 947 16.27 4.38 -2.64
N LEU A 948 15.61 5.52 -2.87
CA LEU A 948 15.70 6.66 -1.96
C LEU A 948 14.55 6.54 -0.95
N VAL A 949 14.91 6.33 0.30
CA VAL A 949 13.97 6.18 1.42
C VAL A 949 13.98 7.45 2.24
N ARG A 950 12.81 8.05 2.45
CA ARG A 950 12.64 9.27 3.25
C ARG A 950 11.49 9.11 4.24
N ARG A 951 11.76 9.38 5.52
CA ARG A 951 10.76 9.41 6.58
C ARG A 951 10.02 10.73 6.61
N PHE A 952 8.71 10.70 6.73
CA PHE A 952 7.84 11.86 6.94
C PHE A 952 7.27 11.91 8.38
N ALA A 953 7.04 10.76 9.00
CA ALA A 953 6.64 10.64 10.41
C ALA A 953 7.10 9.30 10.98
N GLY A 954 7.21 9.21 12.31
CA GLY A 954 7.51 7.98 13.04
C GLY A 954 8.88 7.95 13.73
N ASN A 955 9.09 6.95 14.58
CA ASN A 955 10.21 6.86 15.49
C ASN A 955 11.05 5.57 15.39
N ALA A 956 10.69 4.64 14.47
CA ALA A 956 11.45 3.42 14.27
C ALA A 956 12.92 3.71 13.88
N SER A 957 13.84 2.82 14.23
CA SER A 957 15.22 2.97 13.80
C SER A 957 15.33 2.88 12.27
N GLY A 958 16.33 3.54 11.69
CA GLY A 958 16.62 3.39 10.26
C GLY A 958 16.95 1.94 9.89
N ASP A 959 17.54 1.20 10.82
CA ASP A 959 17.83 -0.24 10.67
C ASP A 959 16.54 -1.07 10.53
N THR A 960 15.54 -0.77 11.35
CA THR A 960 14.22 -1.42 11.26
C THR A 960 13.59 -1.17 9.90
N LEU A 961 13.53 0.08 9.46
CA LEU A 961 12.96 0.44 8.15
C LEU A 961 13.71 -0.23 6.98
N ALA A 962 15.04 -0.24 7.02
CA ALA A 962 15.85 -0.89 5.97
C ALA A 962 15.61 -2.40 5.90
N LYS A 963 15.58 -3.08 7.06
CA LYS A 963 15.30 -4.52 7.15
C LYS A 963 13.90 -4.86 6.69
N GLU A 964 12.88 -4.09 7.09
CA GLU A 964 11.49 -4.25 6.66
C GLU A 964 11.34 -4.10 5.13
N ILE A 965 11.96 -3.07 4.55
CA ILE A 965 11.94 -2.87 3.10
C ILE A 965 12.61 -4.07 2.38
N LEU A 966 13.77 -4.51 2.85
CA LEU A 966 14.46 -5.68 2.27
C LEU A 966 13.62 -6.95 2.37
N MET A 967 13.01 -7.21 3.52
CA MET A 967 12.11 -8.32 3.79
C MET A 967 10.94 -8.32 2.79
N LEU A 968 10.25 -7.19 2.67
CA LEU A 968 9.07 -7.04 1.81
C LEU A 968 9.40 -7.18 0.31
N THR A 969 10.64 -7.02 -0.11
CA THR A 969 11.04 -7.28 -1.52
C THR A 969 11.04 -8.77 -1.90
N LYS A 970 10.92 -9.68 -0.92
CA LYS A 970 10.86 -11.14 -1.15
C LYS A 970 9.44 -11.71 -1.05
N MET A 971 8.44 -10.88 -0.76
CA MET A 971 7.07 -11.30 -0.51
C MET A 971 6.15 -11.29 -1.75
N ASN A 972 6.67 -11.01 -2.93
CA ASN A 972 5.88 -11.13 -4.16
C ASN A 972 5.86 -12.57 -4.68
N TRP A 973 4.84 -13.34 -4.30
CA TRP A 973 4.67 -14.74 -4.71
C TRP A 973 4.35 -14.94 -6.20
N ASN A 974 3.99 -13.89 -6.91
CA ASN A 974 3.79 -13.91 -8.37
C ASN A 974 5.11 -13.89 -9.16
N SER A 975 6.24 -14.12 -8.52
CA SER A 975 7.57 -13.94 -9.05
C SER A 975 8.55 -15.04 -8.63
N GLY A 976 8.23 -16.30 -8.95
CA GLY A 976 9.15 -17.43 -8.78
C GLY A 976 10.38 -17.42 -9.72
N ASP A 977 10.56 -16.33 -10.49
CA ASP A 977 11.64 -16.19 -11.49
C ASP A 977 12.86 -15.40 -10.98
N SER A 978 12.84 -14.96 -9.73
CA SER A 978 13.93 -14.15 -9.15
C SER A 978 14.00 -14.29 -7.64
N LEU A 979 15.21 -14.13 -7.09
CA LEU A 979 15.45 -14.21 -5.65
C LEU A 979 14.84 -13.03 -4.86
N TYR A 980 14.65 -11.89 -5.50
CA TYR A 980 14.06 -10.69 -4.90
C TYR A 980 13.47 -9.76 -5.98
N LYS A 981 12.58 -8.86 -5.56
CA LYS A 981 12.12 -7.70 -6.34
C LYS A 981 12.87 -6.44 -5.94
N THR A 982 12.84 -5.40 -6.78
CA THR A 982 13.45 -4.10 -6.47
C THR A 982 12.60 -3.34 -5.45
N LEU A 983 11.27 -3.36 -5.62
CA LEU A 983 10.33 -2.69 -4.73
C LEU A 983 9.81 -3.65 -3.64
N PRO A 984 9.50 -3.13 -2.46
CA PRO A 984 8.73 -3.88 -1.48
C PRO A 984 7.34 -4.22 -2.04
N VAL A 985 6.80 -5.35 -1.64
CA VAL A 985 5.52 -5.88 -2.13
C VAL A 985 4.37 -4.87 -1.96
N THR A 986 4.41 -4.04 -0.93
CA THR A 986 3.46 -2.96 -0.67
C THR A 986 3.32 -2.00 -1.87
N LEU A 987 4.44 -1.57 -2.44
CA LEU A 987 4.44 -0.66 -3.59
C LEU A 987 4.32 -1.37 -4.93
N ASP A 988 4.85 -2.59 -5.02
CA ASP A 988 4.79 -3.39 -6.24
C ASP A 988 3.32 -3.67 -6.62
N PHE A 989 2.51 -4.14 -5.68
CA PHE A 989 1.08 -4.37 -5.90
C PHE A 989 0.27 -3.07 -5.98
N ALA A 990 0.56 -2.06 -5.17
CA ALA A 990 -0.15 -0.78 -5.26
C ALA A 990 -0.01 -0.14 -6.66
N LYS A 991 1.16 -0.26 -7.30
CA LYS A 991 1.36 0.17 -8.69
C LYS A 991 0.57 -0.66 -9.71
N VAL A 992 0.51 -1.99 -9.50
CA VAL A 992 -0.31 -2.87 -10.35
C VAL A 992 -1.77 -2.46 -10.27
N LEU A 993 -2.30 -2.27 -9.07
CA LEU A 993 -3.67 -1.82 -8.85
C LEU A 993 -3.96 -0.47 -9.50
N ALA A 994 -3.08 0.51 -9.31
CA ALA A 994 -3.23 1.84 -9.90
C ALA A 994 -3.26 1.79 -11.45
N ARG A 995 -2.48 0.88 -12.06
CA ARG A 995 -2.53 0.66 -13.50
C ARG A 995 -3.85 0.01 -13.93
N MET A 996 -4.26 -1.03 -13.22
CA MET A 996 -5.46 -1.80 -13.55
C MET A 996 -6.74 -0.97 -13.36
N SER A 997 -6.82 -0.15 -12.33
CA SER A 997 -7.99 0.68 -12.02
C SER A 997 -8.34 1.71 -13.12
N LYS A 998 -7.44 1.97 -14.06
CA LYS A 998 -7.73 2.79 -15.24
C LYS A 998 -8.64 2.10 -16.27
N GLN A 999 -8.82 0.78 -16.19
CA GLN A 999 -9.54 0.01 -17.19
C GLN A 999 -11.06 -0.03 -16.98
N GLU A 1000 -11.55 0.02 -15.75
CA GLU A 1000 -12.99 -0.12 -15.47
C GLU A 1000 -13.40 0.59 -14.17
N GLU A 1001 -14.58 1.23 -14.15
CA GLU A 1001 -15.08 2.02 -13.00
C GLU A 1001 -15.86 1.19 -11.97
N ALA A 1002 -16.26 -0.03 -12.29
CA ALA A 1002 -17.18 -0.83 -11.46
C ALA A 1002 -16.59 -1.42 -10.19
N ILE A 1003 -15.25 -1.33 -10.01
CA ILE A 1003 -14.54 -1.95 -8.89
C ILE A 1003 -14.25 -1.01 -7.71
N PHE A 1004 -14.76 0.22 -7.75
CA PHE A 1004 -14.47 1.21 -6.72
C PHE A 1004 -15.30 1.01 -5.46
N ASP A 1005 -14.79 1.54 -4.34
CA ASP A 1005 -15.39 1.50 -3.01
C ASP A 1005 -15.65 0.07 -2.49
N LYS A 1006 -14.75 -0.85 -2.83
CA LYS A 1006 -14.78 -2.25 -2.39
C LYS A 1006 -13.40 -2.72 -1.92
N ALA A 1007 -13.40 -3.66 -0.99
CA ALA A 1007 -12.20 -4.38 -0.57
C ALA A 1007 -12.12 -5.74 -1.27
N TYR A 1008 -10.95 -6.09 -1.77
CA TYR A 1008 -10.70 -7.31 -2.50
C TYR A 1008 -9.57 -8.14 -1.87
N ASP A 1009 -9.64 -9.47 -2.05
CA ASP A 1009 -8.51 -10.35 -1.78
C ASP A 1009 -7.38 -10.05 -2.80
N PHE A 1010 -6.17 -9.85 -2.33
CA PHE A 1010 -5.01 -9.54 -3.18
C PHE A 1010 -4.73 -10.62 -4.24
N ARG A 1011 -5.11 -11.87 -3.99
CA ARG A 1011 -4.89 -13.01 -4.89
C ARG A 1011 -5.59 -12.87 -6.24
N PHE A 1012 -6.65 -12.09 -6.31
CA PHE A 1012 -7.29 -11.76 -7.58
C PHE A 1012 -6.40 -10.94 -8.50
N PHE A 1013 -5.48 -10.17 -7.93
CA PHE A 1013 -4.59 -9.26 -8.67
C PHE A 1013 -3.18 -9.83 -8.90
N MET A 1014 -2.91 -11.01 -8.43
CA MET A 1014 -1.65 -11.73 -8.66
C MET A 1014 -1.47 -12.19 -10.11
#